data_89b75b5bcded36cfc79929aa61cd619f
#
_entry.id   89b75b5bcded36cfc79929aa61cd619f
#
_cell.length_a   1.000
_cell.length_b   1.000
_cell.length_c   1.000
_cell.angle_alpha   90.00
_cell.angle_beta   90.00
_cell.angle_gamma   90.00
#
_symmetry.space_group_name_H-M   'P 1'
#
loop_
_entity.id
_entity.type
_entity.pdbx_description
1 polymer ?
#
loop_
_entity_poly.entity_id
_entity_poly.type
_entity_poly.pdbx_seq_one_letter_code
_entity_poly.pdbx_strand_id
1 'polypeptide(L)'
;MKHAFDRFIHYLQKNYFSYWVVLGIDTFIALLCTWVSFIGIHYITETSKEIVSLFHILAVSVISSVLGATLFHTYRNTIRFSQLKELWRLAGSVLIKAVCIAIVIWFLLPQTGLHNSQKIIFVLFDAMLTFIVMVGFRIQLIIVYEFLLNVLNKKNMRILIYGIDDKSVALKVRLLNSSHYKVVGFCIYGTGNSIRRVADLPVYSFKDEVCFNKLIRKKCIGGILFARYENTREEEGRLLQYCKRNGLKTLIAPSISEADENGSFHQWVRPIKIEDLLGRSEIHINMEEVMTEFCGKVVLVTGAAGSIGSELCRQLAQMNIKKLIMFDSAESPLHNVRLEFEKNYPGLDFVPVIGDVRVKERLRMVFDIYHPQVIFHAAAYKHVPLMEENPCEAVLVNVVGSRQVADMAVEYGAEKMIMVSTDKAVNPTNVMGCSKRLAEIYVQSLGCAIREGKVKGHTKFITTRFGNVLGSNGSVIPRFKEQIENGGPVTVTHPDIIRFFMTIPEACRLVMEAATMGEGNEIFVFEMGKAVKIVDLATRMIELAGYRPGEDIEIKFTGLRPGEKLYEEVLSDKENTIPTENKKIMIAKVRHYEYADILDTYAEFEKLSRTVKIMDTVRLMKKVVPEFKSKNSPKFEKLDNE
;
A
#
# COMPACT_ATOMS: atom_id res chain seq x y z
N MET A 1 -29.51 -12.91 28.95
CA MET A 1 -29.19 -11.48 29.13
C MET A 1 -27.96 -11.05 28.35
N LYS A 2 -26.80 -11.71 28.44
CA LYS A 2 -25.56 -11.31 27.76
C LYS A 2 -25.69 -11.24 26.22
N HIS A 3 -26.31 -12.23 25.57
CA HIS A 3 -26.53 -12.24 24.11
C HIS A 3 -27.56 -11.20 23.60
N ALA A 4 -28.52 -10.78 24.43
CA ALA A 4 -29.44 -9.70 24.07
C ALA A 4 -28.77 -8.34 24.19
N PHE A 5 -27.93 -8.17 25.21
CA PHE A 5 -27.12 -6.99 25.44
C PHE A 5 -26.07 -6.80 24.33
N ASP A 6 -25.36 -7.86 23.93
CA ASP A 6 -24.38 -7.81 22.84
C ASP A 6 -25.05 -7.49 21.48
N ARG A 7 -26.25 -7.99 21.20
CA ARG A 7 -27.04 -7.63 20.02
C ARG A 7 -27.51 -6.18 20.04
N PHE A 8 -27.98 -5.71 21.19
CA PHE A 8 -28.39 -4.32 21.36
C PHE A 8 -27.21 -3.33 21.15
N ILE A 9 -26.03 -3.68 21.63
CA ILE A 9 -24.83 -2.86 21.44
C ILE A 9 -24.35 -2.88 20.00
N HIS A 10 -24.37 -4.06 19.35
CA HIS A 10 -24.02 -4.17 17.92
C HIS A 10 -25.00 -3.37 17.03
N TYR A 11 -26.28 -3.31 17.44
CA TYR A 11 -27.27 -2.47 16.79
C TYR A 11 -26.95 -0.97 16.97
N LEU A 12 -26.58 -0.54 18.17
CA LEU A 12 -26.17 0.84 18.46
C LEU A 12 -24.87 1.26 17.76
N GLN A 13 -23.96 0.32 17.44
CA GLN A 13 -22.75 0.59 16.66
C GLN A 13 -23.05 0.83 15.18
N LYS A 14 -24.04 0.15 14.62
CA LYS A 14 -24.36 0.14 13.20
C LYS A 14 -25.42 1.18 12.82
N ASN A 15 -26.31 1.51 13.74
CA ASN A 15 -27.45 2.43 13.50
C ASN A 15 -27.36 3.65 14.44
N TYR A 16 -27.59 4.81 13.87
CA TYR A 16 -27.76 6.04 14.63
C TYR A 16 -29.16 6.06 15.29
N PHE A 17 -29.31 6.74 16.42
CA PHE A 17 -30.63 7.02 16.96
C PHE A 17 -31.50 7.73 15.90
N SER A 18 -32.72 7.22 15.73
CA SER A 18 -33.67 7.88 14.84
C SER A 18 -33.88 9.33 15.30
N TYR A 19 -33.88 10.26 14.38
CA TYR A 19 -34.12 11.68 14.66
C TYR A 19 -35.43 11.93 15.44
N TRP A 20 -36.45 11.08 15.26
CA TRP A 20 -37.69 11.12 16.01
C TRP A 20 -37.51 10.80 17.51
N VAL A 21 -36.62 9.88 17.83
CA VAL A 21 -36.30 9.54 19.23
C VAL A 21 -35.61 10.71 19.91
N VAL A 22 -34.68 11.38 19.24
CA VAL A 22 -33.98 12.56 19.78
C VAL A 22 -34.95 13.70 20.01
N LEU A 23 -35.85 13.97 19.04
CA LEU A 23 -36.88 14.98 19.19
C LEU A 23 -37.83 14.69 20.36
N GLY A 24 -38.25 13.41 20.51
CA GLY A 24 -39.10 12.97 21.61
C GLY A 24 -38.45 13.18 22.98
N ILE A 25 -37.16 12.85 23.12
CA ILE A 25 -36.39 13.02 24.34
C ILE A 25 -36.25 14.53 24.69
N ASP A 26 -35.86 15.36 23.71
CA ASP A 26 -35.70 16.81 23.92
C ASP A 26 -37.02 17.44 24.34
N THR A 27 -38.14 17.05 23.70
CA THR A 27 -39.48 17.52 24.07
C THR A 27 -39.91 17.06 25.45
N PHE A 28 -39.62 15.81 25.81
CA PHE A 28 -39.92 15.27 27.14
C PHE A 28 -39.12 16.01 28.26
N ILE A 29 -37.85 16.29 28.04
CA ILE A 29 -37.00 17.06 28.95
C ILE A 29 -37.59 18.46 29.12
N ALA A 30 -37.97 19.12 28.02
CA ALA A 30 -38.55 20.46 28.09
C ALA A 30 -39.86 20.48 28.88
N LEU A 31 -40.74 19.51 28.67
CA LEU A 31 -42.00 19.35 29.41
C LEU A 31 -41.75 19.15 30.90
N LEU A 32 -40.82 18.26 31.27
CA LEU A 32 -40.48 17.95 32.63
C LEU A 32 -39.86 19.16 33.37
N CYS A 33 -38.97 19.89 32.69
CA CYS A 33 -38.38 21.13 33.25
C CYS A 33 -39.46 22.20 33.49
N THR A 34 -40.41 22.40 32.56
CA THR A 34 -41.51 23.35 32.70
C THR A 34 -42.42 22.94 33.86
N TRP A 35 -42.73 21.67 34.03
CA TRP A 35 -43.52 21.15 35.14
C TRP A 35 -42.82 21.40 36.48
N VAL A 36 -41.53 21.12 36.60
CA VAL A 36 -40.72 21.37 37.79
C VAL A 36 -40.66 22.85 38.09
N SER A 37 -40.44 23.69 37.09
CA SER A 37 -40.39 25.15 37.24
C SER A 37 -41.71 25.74 37.74
N PHE A 38 -42.84 25.22 37.21
CA PHE A 38 -44.17 25.66 37.63
C PHE A 38 -44.45 25.28 39.09
N ILE A 39 -44.18 24.06 39.50
CA ILE A 39 -44.37 23.63 40.89
C ILE A 39 -43.44 24.42 41.82
N GLY A 40 -42.17 24.59 41.43
CA GLY A 40 -41.17 25.28 42.23
C GLY A 40 -41.55 26.71 42.53
N ILE A 41 -42.02 27.48 41.52
CA ILE A 41 -42.40 28.88 41.73
C ILE A 41 -43.66 29.01 42.62
N HIS A 42 -44.67 28.13 42.40
CA HIS A 42 -45.89 28.16 43.21
C HIS A 42 -45.63 27.73 44.67
N TYR A 43 -44.66 26.84 44.90
CA TYR A 43 -44.24 26.44 46.23
C TYR A 43 -43.53 27.59 46.99
N ILE A 44 -42.66 28.33 46.31
CA ILE A 44 -41.90 29.45 46.88
C ILE A 44 -42.80 30.66 47.13
N THR A 45 -43.83 30.86 46.28
CA THR A 45 -44.69 32.04 46.34
C THR A 45 -45.98 31.83 47.16
N GLU A 46 -46.19 30.62 47.68
CA GLU A 46 -47.40 30.21 48.42
C GLU A 46 -48.72 30.52 47.71
N THR A 47 -48.68 30.60 46.37
CA THR A 47 -49.87 30.89 45.57
C THR A 47 -50.69 29.63 45.29
N SER A 48 -52.03 29.76 45.13
CA SER A 48 -52.93 28.67 44.80
C SER A 48 -52.57 28.07 43.38
N LYS A 49 -52.46 26.74 43.32
CA LYS A 49 -52.15 26.03 42.06
C LYS A 49 -53.43 25.95 41.23
N GLU A 50 -53.56 26.73 40.17
CA GLU A 50 -54.60 26.53 39.17
C GLU A 50 -54.19 25.44 38.19
N ILE A 51 -54.75 24.23 38.30
CA ILE A 51 -54.49 23.07 37.47
C ILE A 51 -54.73 23.37 35.99
N VAL A 52 -55.72 24.19 35.67
CA VAL A 52 -56.05 24.58 34.27
C VAL A 52 -54.90 25.38 33.64
N SER A 53 -54.30 26.31 34.39
CA SER A 53 -53.15 27.09 33.89
C SER A 53 -51.91 26.20 33.64
N LEU A 54 -51.68 25.17 34.45
CA LEU A 54 -50.61 24.22 34.28
C LEU A 54 -50.73 23.47 32.94
N PHE A 55 -51.91 22.93 32.61
CA PHE A 55 -52.10 22.19 31.35
C PHE A 55 -51.83 23.06 30.12
N HIS A 56 -52.27 24.32 30.12
CA HIS A 56 -52.01 25.24 29.00
C HIS A 56 -50.51 25.54 28.84
N ILE A 57 -49.78 25.80 29.96
CA ILE A 57 -48.32 26.07 29.95
C ILE A 57 -47.54 24.84 29.48
N LEU A 58 -47.91 23.62 29.91
CA LEU A 58 -47.31 22.38 29.45
C LEU A 58 -47.56 22.11 27.97
N ALA A 59 -48.79 22.33 27.48
CA ALA A 59 -49.11 22.20 26.06
C ALA A 59 -48.29 23.18 25.21
N VAL A 60 -48.16 24.40 25.61
CA VAL A 60 -47.32 25.41 24.95
C VAL A 60 -45.84 25.03 25.00
N SER A 61 -45.37 24.51 26.12
CA SER A 61 -43.98 24.02 26.24
C SER A 61 -43.66 22.92 25.23
N VAL A 62 -44.58 21.95 25.00
CA VAL A 62 -44.44 20.89 23.99
C VAL A 62 -44.38 21.46 22.59
N ILE A 63 -45.42 22.29 22.23
CA ILE A 63 -45.52 22.85 20.87
C ILE A 63 -44.30 23.73 20.56
N SER A 64 -43.92 24.62 21.49
CA SER A 64 -42.78 25.52 21.29
C SER A 64 -41.43 24.80 21.24
N SER A 65 -41.27 23.72 22.02
CA SER A 65 -40.07 22.88 21.98
C SER A 65 -39.92 22.17 20.64
N VAL A 66 -41.00 21.60 20.09
CA VAL A 66 -41.03 21.01 18.76
C VAL A 66 -40.73 22.06 17.69
N LEU A 67 -41.34 23.25 17.80
CA LEU A 67 -41.12 24.36 16.86
C LEU A 67 -39.66 24.82 16.92
N GLY A 68 -39.10 25.02 18.10
CA GLY A 68 -37.71 25.42 18.29
C GLY A 68 -36.73 24.37 17.78
N ALA A 69 -37.00 23.08 18.04
CA ALA A 69 -36.18 21.98 17.55
C ALA A 69 -36.19 21.87 16.01
N THR A 70 -37.36 22.13 15.38
CA THR A 70 -37.48 22.09 13.91
C THR A 70 -36.80 23.27 13.24
N LEU A 71 -36.91 24.47 13.77
CA LEU A 71 -36.28 25.69 13.25
C LEU A 71 -34.74 25.62 13.32
N PHE A 72 -34.21 25.19 14.45
CA PHE A 72 -32.77 25.10 14.66
C PHE A 72 -32.17 23.74 14.28
N HIS A 73 -32.99 22.80 13.79
CA HIS A 73 -32.59 21.46 13.38
C HIS A 73 -31.78 20.69 14.44
N THR A 74 -32.12 20.85 15.73
CA THR A 74 -31.37 20.25 16.86
C THR A 74 -31.43 18.73 16.88
N TYR A 75 -32.45 18.13 16.23
CA TYR A 75 -32.69 16.69 16.16
C TYR A 75 -31.96 15.98 14.99
N ARG A 76 -31.46 16.73 13.98
CA ARG A 76 -30.84 16.14 12.78
C ARG A 76 -29.39 15.73 13.00
N ASN A 77 -28.71 16.26 13.99
CA ASN A 77 -27.30 15.97 14.22
C ASN A 77 -27.12 14.70 15.07
N THR A 78 -26.14 13.89 14.69
CA THR A 78 -25.77 12.72 15.48
C THR A 78 -25.15 13.18 16.78
N ILE A 79 -25.68 12.74 17.91
CA ILE A 79 -25.23 13.08 19.28
C ILE A 79 -23.73 12.83 19.46
N ARG A 80 -23.17 11.90 18.67
CA ARG A 80 -21.77 11.47 18.69
C ARG A 80 -20.75 12.56 18.32
N PHE A 81 -21.13 13.56 17.55
CA PHE A 81 -20.22 14.58 16.99
C PHE A 81 -20.59 16.00 17.43
N SER A 82 -21.22 16.16 18.61
CA SER A 82 -21.61 17.48 19.11
C SER A 82 -20.43 18.44 19.23
N GLN A 83 -20.47 19.52 18.45
CA GLN A 83 -19.50 20.62 18.46
C GLN A 83 -20.09 21.84 19.17
N LEU A 84 -19.26 22.83 19.50
CA LEU A 84 -19.69 24.12 20.09
C LEU A 84 -20.86 24.79 19.33
N LYS A 85 -20.95 24.58 18.01
CA LYS A 85 -22.07 25.08 17.18
C LYS A 85 -23.45 24.52 17.58
N GLU A 86 -23.49 23.36 18.19
CA GLU A 86 -24.77 22.75 18.62
C GLU A 86 -25.32 23.39 19.90
N LEU A 87 -24.44 23.90 20.77
CA LEU A 87 -24.88 24.64 21.97
C LEU A 87 -25.67 25.89 21.58
N TRP A 88 -25.25 26.61 20.53
CA TRP A 88 -25.99 27.77 20.03
C TRP A 88 -27.35 27.40 19.45
N ARG A 89 -27.46 26.26 18.77
CA ARG A 89 -28.75 25.76 18.25
C ARG A 89 -29.70 25.36 19.38
N LEU A 90 -29.18 24.71 20.42
CA LEU A 90 -29.97 24.40 21.62
C LEU A 90 -30.42 25.67 22.34
N ALA A 91 -29.53 26.64 22.52
CA ALA A 91 -29.86 27.92 23.11
C ALA A 91 -30.98 28.64 22.34
N GLY A 92 -30.88 28.64 20.99
CA GLY A 92 -31.93 29.19 20.12
C GLY A 92 -33.28 28.48 20.26
N SER A 93 -33.29 27.14 20.35
CA SER A 93 -34.51 26.35 20.57
C SER A 93 -35.16 26.66 21.91
N VAL A 94 -34.36 26.75 22.97
CA VAL A 94 -34.84 27.10 24.31
C VAL A 94 -35.33 28.55 24.36
N LEU A 95 -34.70 29.47 23.64
CA LEU A 95 -35.15 30.86 23.53
C LEU A 95 -36.55 30.96 22.90
N ILE A 96 -36.81 30.24 21.81
CA ILE A 96 -38.16 30.18 21.22
C ILE A 96 -39.18 29.69 22.25
N LYS A 97 -38.86 28.58 22.94
CA LYS A 97 -39.72 28.08 24.03
C LYS A 97 -40.02 29.15 25.06
N ALA A 98 -38.99 29.85 25.56
CA ALA A 98 -39.12 30.89 26.56
C ALA A 98 -40.03 32.05 26.08
N VAL A 99 -39.84 32.51 24.84
CA VAL A 99 -40.68 33.56 24.22
C VAL A 99 -42.15 33.12 24.10
N CYS A 100 -42.40 31.90 23.61
CA CYS A 100 -43.75 31.39 23.54
C CYS A 100 -44.47 31.27 24.88
N ILE A 101 -43.77 30.76 25.89
CA ILE A 101 -44.27 30.67 27.26
C ILE A 101 -44.55 32.08 27.83
N ALA A 102 -43.65 33.04 27.59
CA ALA A 102 -43.83 34.41 28.03
C ALA A 102 -45.10 35.03 27.42
N ILE A 103 -45.29 34.88 26.07
CA ILE A 103 -46.48 35.40 25.39
C ILE A 103 -47.75 34.81 26.00
N VAL A 104 -47.80 33.51 26.23
CA VAL A 104 -48.99 32.86 26.80
C VAL A 104 -49.30 33.32 28.20
N ILE A 105 -48.27 33.43 29.06
CA ILE A 105 -48.43 33.86 30.45
C ILE A 105 -48.86 35.34 30.55
N TRP A 106 -48.41 36.21 29.64
CA TRP A 106 -48.78 37.63 29.65
C TRP A 106 -50.10 37.94 29.01
N PHE A 107 -50.43 37.29 27.88
CA PHE A 107 -51.55 37.66 27.04
C PHE A 107 -52.74 36.70 27.11
N LEU A 108 -52.50 35.40 27.26
CA LEU A 108 -53.54 34.37 27.17
C LEU A 108 -53.99 33.86 28.55
N LEU A 109 -53.13 33.92 29.57
CA LEU A 109 -53.42 33.45 30.94
C LEU A 109 -53.09 34.53 31.96
N PRO A 110 -53.76 35.72 31.96
CA PRO A 110 -53.48 36.78 32.94
C PRO A 110 -53.83 36.37 34.35
N GLN A 111 -54.69 35.35 34.57
CA GLN A 111 -55.17 34.89 35.90
C GLN A 111 -54.29 33.81 36.55
N THR A 112 -53.00 33.74 36.23
CA THR A 112 -52.11 32.75 36.83
C THR A 112 -51.80 32.94 38.30
N GLY A 113 -52.37 33.96 38.98
CA GLY A 113 -52.08 34.29 40.40
C GLY A 113 -50.66 34.81 40.64
N LEU A 114 -49.83 34.94 39.63
CA LEU A 114 -48.42 35.36 39.71
C LEU A 114 -48.28 36.88 39.45
N HIS A 115 -47.52 37.58 40.27
CA HIS A 115 -47.07 38.94 39.98
C HIS A 115 -46.13 39.04 38.80
N ASN A 116 -46.06 40.19 38.13
CA ASN A 116 -45.23 40.34 36.91
C ASN A 116 -43.74 39.97 37.14
N SER A 117 -43.17 40.27 38.30
CA SER A 117 -41.82 39.85 38.68
C SER A 117 -41.67 38.33 38.77
N GLN A 118 -42.68 37.66 39.33
CA GLN A 118 -42.70 36.19 39.44
C GLN A 118 -42.85 35.50 38.06
N LYS A 119 -43.61 36.10 37.13
CA LYS A 119 -43.72 35.63 35.75
C LYS A 119 -42.38 35.69 35.02
N ILE A 120 -41.60 36.77 35.20
CA ILE A 120 -40.25 36.91 34.63
C ILE A 120 -39.32 35.83 35.23
N ILE A 121 -39.33 35.69 36.56
CA ILE A 121 -38.49 34.68 37.23
C ILE A 121 -38.83 33.28 36.74
N PHE A 122 -40.12 32.95 36.57
CA PHE A 122 -40.54 31.65 36.05
C PHE A 122 -39.98 31.37 34.66
N VAL A 123 -40.14 32.33 33.72
CA VAL A 123 -39.68 32.13 32.31
C VAL A 123 -38.17 32.00 32.27
N LEU A 124 -37.42 32.82 33.01
CA LEU A 124 -35.96 32.75 33.06
C LEU A 124 -35.48 31.44 33.71
N PHE A 125 -36.10 31.03 34.81
CA PHE A 125 -35.73 29.79 35.50
C PHE A 125 -36.05 28.57 34.65
N ASP A 126 -37.21 28.50 33.99
CA ASP A 126 -37.59 27.43 33.06
C ASP A 126 -36.63 27.34 31.89
N ALA A 127 -36.26 28.46 31.29
CA ALA A 127 -35.30 28.47 30.16
C ALA A 127 -33.93 28.00 30.61
N MET A 128 -33.42 28.51 31.74
CA MET A 128 -32.11 28.13 32.27
C MET A 128 -32.07 26.65 32.67
N LEU A 129 -33.10 26.15 33.35
CA LEU A 129 -33.21 24.76 33.77
C LEU A 129 -33.26 23.82 32.53
N THR A 130 -34.10 24.15 31.56
CA THR A 130 -34.23 23.37 30.31
C THR A 130 -32.91 23.31 29.58
N PHE A 131 -32.20 24.43 29.45
CA PHE A 131 -30.89 24.47 28.76
C PHE A 131 -29.85 23.60 29.46
N ILE A 132 -29.72 23.76 30.80
CA ILE A 132 -28.73 23.00 31.60
C ILE A 132 -29.02 21.51 31.54
N VAL A 133 -30.28 21.08 31.67
CA VAL A 133 -30.66 19.66 31.64
C VAL A 133 -30.45 19.06 30.25
N MET A 134 -30.81 19.75 29.17
CA MET A 134 -30.59 19.30 27.81
C MET A 134 -29.11 19.14 27.50
N VAL A 135 -28.25 20.11 27.86
CA VAL A 135 -26.80 20.04 27.67
C VAL A 135 -26.20 18.92 28.51
N GLY A 136 -26.57 18.83 29.77
CA GLY A 136 -26.12 17.79 30.71
C GLY A 136 -26.47 16.39 30.22
N PHE A 137 -27.71 16.20 29.73
CA PHE A 137 -28.15 14.92 29.17
C PHE A 137 -27.35 14.53 27.93
N ARG A 138 -27.06 15.45 27.00
CA ARG A 138 -26.22 15.18 25.82
C ARG A 138 -24.79 14.83 26.22
N ILE A 139 -24.20 15.52 27.18
CA ILE A 139 -22.87 15.19 27.69
C ILE A 139 -22.86 13.78 28.31
N GLN A 140 -23.89 13.44 29.08
CA GLN A 140 -24.02 12.11 29.68
C GLN A 140 -24.15 11.00 28.64
N LEU A 141 -24.94 11.23 27.59
CA LEU A 141 -25.03 10.26 26.46
C LEU A 141 -23.69 10.05 25.76
N ILE A 142 -22.91 11.10 25.54
CA ILE A 142 -21.57 11.00 24.96
C ILE A 142 -20.65 10.15 25.86
N ILE A 143 -20.64 10.43 27.18
CA ILE A 143 -19.81 9.69 28.14
C ILE A 143 -20.21 8.21 28.21
N VAL A 144 -21.52 7.93 28.28
CA VAL A 144 -22.03 6.54 28.29
C VAL A 144 -21.66 5.81 27.00
N TYR A 145 -21.80 6.46 25.85
CA TYR A 145 -21.44 5.88 24.56
C TYR A 145 -19.93 5.57 24.48
N GLU A 146 -19.07 6.52 24.88
CA GLU A 146 -17.61 6.29 24.95
C GLU A 146 -17.24 5.18 25.93
N PHE A 147 -17.90 5.11 27.07
CA PHE A 147 -17.70 4.05 28.05
C PHE A 147 -18.07 2.66 27.46
N LEU A 148 -19.22 2.55 26.82
CA LEU A 148 -19.68 1.32 26.17
C LEU A 148 -18.72 0.88 25.07
N LEU A 149 -18.25 1.81 24.23
CA LEU A 149 -17.24 1.51 23.19
C LEU A 149 -15.92 1.04 23.82
N ASN A 150 -15.48 1.65 24.89
CA ASN A 150 -14.24 1.28 25.58
C ASN A 150 -14.31 -0.10 26.27
N VAL A 151 -15.47 -0.47 26.81
CA VAL A 151 -15.69 -1.77 27.46
C VAL A 151 -15.73 -2.92 26.45
N LEU A 152 -16.30 -2.67 25.26
CA LEU A 152 -16.45 -3.66 24.22
C LEU A 152 -15.18 -3.87 23.39
N ASN A 153 -14.40 -2.83 23.20
CA ASN A 153 -13.14 -2.87 22.43
C ASN A 153 -11.93 -3.35 23.27
N LYS A 154 -12.13 -4.32 24.17
CA LYS A 154 -11.06 -4.91 24.99
C LYS A 154 -9.90 -5.52 24.20
N LYS A 155 -10.02 -5.65 22.88
CA LYS A 155 -8.99 -6.20 21.97
C LYS A 155 -8.18 -5.13 21.21
N ASN A 156 -8.38 -3.85 21.45
CA ASN A 156 -7.64 -2.82 20.72
C ASN A 156 -6.19 -2.76 21.18
N MET A 157 -5.27 -2.94 20.24
CA MET A 157 -3.85 -2.76 20.50
C MET A 157 -3.56 -1.32 20.88
N ARG A 158 -2.98 -1.11 22.07
CA ARG A 158 -2.60 0.21 22.57
C ARG A 158 -1.30 0.63 21.92
N ILE A 159 -1.30 1.78 21.25
CA ILE A 159 -0.15 2.27 20.48
C ILE A 159 0.24 3.68 20.92
N LEU A 160 1.53 4.01 20.74
CA LEU A 160 2.05 5.37 20.77
C LEU A 160 2.36 5.82 19.35
N ILE A 161 2.16 7.09 19.04
CA ILE A 161 2.58 7.71 17.78
C ILE A 161 3.94 8.36 18.01
N TYR A 162 4.93 8.05 17.16
CA TYR A 162 6.23 8.68 17.22
C TYR A 162 6.21 10.04 16.50
N GLY A 163 6.75 11.07 17.20
CA GLY A 163 6.75 12.44 16.71
C GLY A 163 5.54 13.26 17.17
N ILE A 164 5.65 14.59 17.03
CA ILE A 164 4.61 15.57 17.40
C ILE A 164 4.35 16.56 16.24
N ASP A 165 4.77 16.20 15.03
CA ASP A 165 4.55 16.99 13.83
C ASP A 165 3.07 16.93 13.36
N ASP A 166 2.71 17.80 12.40
CA ASP A 166 1.34 17.91 11.90
C ASP A 166 0.80 16.58 11.35
N LYS A 167 1.67 15.77 10.70
CA LYS A 167 1.29 14.45 10.18
C LYS A 167 0.98 13.47 11.32
N SER A 168 1.77 13.48 12.38
CA SER A 168 1.54 12.65 13.56
C SER A 168 0.25 13.05 14.29
N VAL A 169 -0.06 14.33 14.36
CA VAL A 169 -1.32 14.84 14.94
C VAL A 169 -2.52 14.48 14.05
N ALA A 170 -2.42 14.63 12.74
CA ALA A 170 -3.46 14.23 11.80
C ALA A 170 -3.75 12.73 11.87
N LEU A 171 -2.72 11.92 12.06
CA LEU A 171 -2.84 10.48 12.22
C LEU A 171 -3.63 10.09 13.48
N LYS A 172 -3.44 10.81 14.62
CA LYS A 172 -4.26 10.64 15.83
C LYS A 172 -5.74 10.86 15.54
N VAL A 173 -6.07 11.96 14.85
CA VAL A 173 -7.47 12.29 14.53
C VAL A 173 -8.13 11.18 13.71
N ARG A 174 -7.40 10.62 12.72
CA ARG A 174 -7.88 9.51 11.89
C ARG A 174 -8.08 8.21 12.68
N LEU A 175 -7.22 7.95 13.67
CA LEU A 175 -7.29 6.73 14.51
C LEU A 175 -8.34 6.81 15.62
N LEU A 176 -8.96 7.95 15.86
CA LEU A 176 -9.99 8.11 16.90
C LEU A 176 -11.11 7.07 16.82
N ASN A 177 -11.49 6.68 15.62
CA ASN A 177 -12.57 5.73 15.35
C ASN A 177 -12.07 4.32 14.96
N SER A 178 -10.78 4.01 15.13
CA SER A 178 -10.24 2.70 14.81
C SER A 178 -10.74 1.63 15.77
N SER A 179 -11.28 0.55 15.23
CA SER A 179 -11.68 -0.64 16.01
C SER A 179 -10.50 -1.51 16.45
N HIS A 180 -9.29 -1.29 15.90
CA HIS A 180 -8.11 -2.12 16.10
C HIS A 180 -7.01 -1.46 16.93
N TYR A 181 -6.91 -0.14 16.89
CA TYR A 181 -5.84 0.62 17.54
C TYR A 181 -6.40 1.67 18.51
N LYS A 182 -5.80 1.75 19.69
CA LYS A 182 -6.09 2.81 20.69
C LYS A 182 -4.82 3.63 20.88
N VAL A 183 -4.83 4.88 20.42
CA VAL A 183 -3.71 5.81 20.65
C VAL A 183 -3.70 6.24 22.12
N VAL A 184 -2.58 5.97 22.82
CA VAL A 184 -2.40 6.27 24.25
C VAL A 184 -1.67 7.61 24.44
N GLY A 185 -0.90 8.03 23.46
CA GLY A 185 -0.13 9.27 23.49
C GLY A 185 0.86 9.34 22.33
N PHE A 186 1.66 10.40 22.37
CA PHE A 186 2.81 10.57 21.47
C PHE A 186 4.10 10.20 22.20
N CYS A 187 5.13 9.78 21.46
CA CYS A 187 6.45 9.57 22.04
C CYS A 187 7.53 10.27 21.21
N ILE A 188 8.54 10.80 21.88
CA ILE A 188 9.69 11.46 21.29
C ILE A 188 10.97 11.04 22.02
N TYR A 189 12.08 11.02 21.29
CA TYR A 189 13.39 10.84 21.91
C TYR A 189 13.92 12.18 22.43
N GLY A 190 14.53 12.17 23.60
CA GLY A 190 15.23 13.31 24.18
C GLY A 190 14.88 13.60 25.63
N THR A 191 15.59 14.58 26.18
CA THR A 191 15.41 15.07 27.55
C THR A 191 14.42 16.23 27.62
N GLY A 192 13.79 16.57 26.50
CA GLY A 192 13.03 17.78 26.29
C GLY A 192 11.79 17.85 27.14
N ASN A 193 11.81 18.78 28.00
CA ASN A 193 10.67 19.24 28.79
C ASN A 193 9.73 20.10 27.98
N SER A 194 8.50 20.01 28.30
CA SER A 194 7.51 21.08 28.41
C SER A 194 6.23 20.91 27.59
N ILE A 195 6.16 20.12 26.55
CA ILE A 195 4.87 19.84 25.91
C ILE A 195 4.24 18.64 26.63
N ARG A 196 3.43 18.92 27.65
CA ARG A 196 2.77 17.86 28.43
C ARG A 196 1.64 17.18 27.66
N ARG A 197 0.99 17.86 26.72
CA ARG A 197 -0.12 17.34 25.89
C ARG A 197 -0.13 17.97 24.51
N VAL A 198 -0.40 17.14 23.50
CA VAL A 198 -0.65 17.53 22.11
C VAL A 198 -1.95 16.89 21.67
N ALA A 199 -2.87 17.65 21.09
CA ALA A 199 -4.19 17.16 20.68
C ALA A 199 -4.87 16.30 21.77
N ASP A 200 -4.92 16.79 23.01
CA ASP A 200 -5.50 16.17 24.21
C ASP A 200 -4.82 14.88 24.69
N LEU A 201 -3.75 14.42 24.04
CA LEU A 201 -2.98 13.26 24.46
C LEU A 201 -1.64 13.63 25.09
N PRO A 202 -1.15 12.83 26.06
CA PRO A 202 0.14 13.07 26.69
C PRO A 202 1.29 12.79 25.70
N VAL A 203 2.37 13.57 25.84
CA VAL A 203 3.64 13.35 25.14
C VAL A 203 4.62 12.72 26.13
N TYR A 204 5.17 11.58 25.76
CA TYR A 204 6.15 10.83 26.55
C TYR A 204 7.53 10.99 25.91
N SER A 205 8.49 11.49 26.68
CA SER A 205 9.90 11.52 26.30
C SER A 205 10.64 10.34 26.92
N PHE A 206 11.59 9.77 26.17
CA PHE A 206 12.49 8.73 26.67
C PHE A 206 13.92 9.05 26.26
N LYS A 207 14.88 8.74 27.15
CA LYS A 207 16.32 8.97 26.95
C LYS A 207 17.06 7.68 26.61
N ASP A 208 16.61 6.58 27.18
CA ASP A 208 17.23 5.28 27.13
C ASP A 208 16.18 4.16 27.12
N GLU A 209 16.65 2.94 26.92
CA GLU A 209 15.81 1.75 26.89
C GLU A 209 15.09 1.49 28.22
N VAL A 210 15.72 1.81 29.36
CA VAL A 210 15.14 1.58 30.69
C VAL A 210 13.89 2.46 30.90
N CYS A 211 14.01 3.74 30.55
CA CYS A 211 12.89 4.68 30.58
C CYS A 211 11.76 4.24 29.65
N PHE A 212 12.11 3.81 28.44
CA PHE A 212 11.16 3.32 27.46
C PHE A 212 10.42 2.05 27.95
N ASN A 213 11.15 1.07 28.49
CA ASN A 213 10.57 -0.16 29.03
C ASN A 213 9.62 0.09 30.20
N LYS A 214 9.95 1.04 31.10
CA LYS A 214 9.09 1.46 32.20
C LYS A 214 7.79 2.08 31.69
N LEU A 215 7.87 2.90 30.65
CA LEU A 215 6.70 3.52 29.98
C LEU A 215 5.77 2.46 29.38
N ILE A 216 6.34 1.51 28.63
CA ILE A 216 5.60 0.44 27.95
C ILE A 216 4.83 -0.41 28.94
N ARG A 217 5.51 -0.90 30.01
CA ARG A 217 4.88 -1.73 31.04
C ARG A 217 3.80 -0.97 31.78
N LYS A 218 4.05 0.27 32.20
CA LYS A 218 3.08 1.11 32.93
C LYS A 218 1.82 1.41 32.13
N LYS A 219 1.92 1.56 30.79
CA LYS A 219 0.81 1.94 29.91
C LYS A 219 0.26 0.77 29.09
N CYS A 220 0.82 -0.44 29.23
CA CYS A 220 0.45 -1.63 28.47
C CYS A 220 0.44 -1.34 26.95
N ILE A 221 1.55 -0.81 26.44
CA ILE A 221 1.71 -0.47 25.03
C ILE A 221 2.02 -1.75 24.23
N GLY A 222 1.31 -1.97 23.14
CA GLY A 222 1.51 -3.11 22.23
C GLY A 222 2.25 -2.76 20.94
N GLY A 223 2.41 -1.46 20.63
CA GLY A 223 3.12 -1.03 19.42
C GLY A 223 3.38 0.46 19.34
N ILE A 224 4.30 0.81 18.42
CA ILE A 224 4.66 2.18 18.05
C ILE A 224 4.26 2.40 16.59
N LEU A 225 3.64 3.54 16.30
CA LEU A 225 3.21 3.94 14.96
C LEU A 225 3.99 5.16 14.50
N PHE A 226 4.61 5.05 13.34
CA PHE A 226 5.32 6.12 12.66
C PHE A 226 4.44 6.75 11.58
N ALA A 227 4.44 8.09 11.51
CA ALA A 227 3.71 8.85 10.50
C ALA A 227 4.53 9.13 9.24
N ARG A 228 5.86 8.94 9.29
CA ARG A 228 6.80 9.21 8.19
C ARG A 228 7.88 8.15 8.10
N TYR A 229 8.33 7.87 6.89
CA TYR A 229 9.47 6.98 6.63
C TYR A 229 10.80 7.55 7.17
N GLU A 230 10.98 8.88 7.12
CA GLU A 230 12.17 9.54 7.64
C GLU A 230 12.36 9.25 9.13
N ASN A 231 11.29 9.35 9.92
CA ASN A 231 11.33 9.08 11.36
C ASN A 231 11.68 7.61 11.67
N THR A 232 11.30 6.66 10.81
CA THR A 232 11.67 5.25 11.00
C THR A 232 13.16 5.03 10.82
N ARG A 233 13.80 5.76 9.90
CA ARG A 233 15.24 5.68 9.65
C ARG A 233 16.04 6.34 10.75
N GLU A 234 15.65 7.50 11.22
CA GLU A 234 16.33 8.20 12.32
C GLU A 234 16.34 7.35 13.59
N GLU A 235 15.30 6.55 13.81
CA GLU A 235 15.13 5.70 14.97
C GLU A 235 15.50 4.21 14.74
N GLU A 236 16.06 3.85 13.57
CA GLU A 236 16.40 2.48 13.20
C GLU A 236 17.36 1.84 14.21
N GLY A 237 18.43 2.56 14.55
CA GLY A 237 19.43 2.07 15.50
C GLY A 237 19.03 2.15 16.98
N ARG A 238 17.87 2.65 17.31
CA ARG A 238 17.49 2.97 18.69
C ARG A 238 16.08 2.52 19.06
N LEU A 239 15.05 3.31 18.73
CA LEU A 239 13.66 3.01 19.13
C LEU A 239 13.14 1.71 18.50
N LEU A 240 13.48 1.45 17.25
CA LEU A 240 13.08 0.20 16.58
C LEU A 240 13.72 -1.03 17.28
N GLN A 241 14.95 -0.92 17.77
CA GLN A 241 15.58 -1.98 18.55
C GLN A 241 14.90 -2.16 19.92
N TYR A 242 14.56 -1.04 20.61
CA TYR A 242 13.85 -1.13 21.89
C TYR A 242 12.47 -1.79 21.72
N CYS A 243 11.75 -1.44 20.66
CA CYS A 243 10.47 -2.05 20.33
C CYS A 243 10.59 -3.57 20.19
N LYS A 244 11.63 -4.03 19.48
CA LYS A 244 11.85 -5.46 19.21
C LYS A 244 12.19 -6.24 20.45
N ARG A 245 13.16 -5.77 21.23
CA ARG A 245 13.54 -6.42 22.49
C ARG A 245 12.35 -6.58 23.45
N ASN A 246 11.35 -5.72 23.33
CA ASN A 246 10.15 -5.76 24.15
C ASN A 246 8.95 -6.42 23.44
N GLY A 247 9.11 -7.01 22.27
CA GLY A 247 8.04 -7.66 21.51
C GLY A 247 6.92 -6.71 21.03
N LEU A 248 7.23 -5.41 20.86
CA LEU A 248 6.27 -4.43 20.39
C LEU A 248 6.15 -4.44 18.87
N LYS A 249 4.95 -4.27 18.36
CA LYS A 249 4.73 -4.08 16.92
C LYS A 249 5.15 -2.70 16.48
N THR A 250 6.01 -2.64 15.47
CA THR A 250 6.37 -1.40 14.78
C THR A 250 5.50 -1.25 13.54
N LEU A 251 4.79 -0.14 13.46
CA LEU A 251 3.78 0.14 12.45
C LEU A 251 4.14 1.43 11.71
N ILE A 252 3.76 1.52 10.45
CA ILE A 252 3.85 2.74 9.66
C ILE A 252 2.51 3.03 9.00
N ALA A 253 2.16 4.31 8.90
CA ALA A 253 1.04 4.77 8.10
C ALA A 253 1.58 5.34 6.78
N PRO A 254 1.14 4.87 5.62
CA PRO A 254 1.49 5.45 4.33
C PRO A 254 1.06 6.92 4.21
N SER A 255 1.66 7.65 3.27
CA SER A 255 1.29 9.05 3.03
C SER A 255 -0.17 9.19 2.53
N ILE A 256 -0.74 10.37 2.69
CA ILE A 256 -2.15 10.65 2.33
C ILE A 256 -2.44 10.45 0.83
N SER A 257 -1.40 10.58 -0.01
CA SER A 257 -1.47 10.41 -1.46
C SER A 257 -1.67 8.96 -1.92
N GLU A 258 -1.50 7.99 -1.03
CA GLU A 258 -1.64 6.55 -1.33
C GLU A 258 -3.00 5.96 -0.91
N ALA A 259 -3.90 6.80 -0.44
CA ALA A 259 -5.18 6.37 0.10
C ALA A 259 -6.25 6.31 -0.98
N ASP A 260 -6.67 5.11 -1.36
CA ASP A 260 -7.87 4.90 -2.17
C ASP A 260 -9.12 5.39 -1.42
N GLU A 261 -10.02 6.07 -2.14
CA GLU A 261 -11.26 6.64 -1.60
C GLU A 261 -12.18 5.62 -0.90
N ASN A 262 -11.99 4.33 -1.13
CA ASN A 262 -12.82 3.23 -0.61
C ASN A 262 -12.11 2.27 0.35
N GLY A 263 -10.83 2.50 0.71
CA GLY A 263 -10.06 1.63 1.60
C GLY A 263 -10.44 1.79 3.08
N SER A 264 -10.67 0.67 3.79
CA SER A 264 -10.80 0.73 5.25
C SER A 264 -9.46 1.17 5.88
N PHE A 265 -9.50 2.02 6.91
CA PHE A 265 -8.30 2.54 7.58
C PHE A 265 -7.33 1.45 8.07
N HIS A 266 -7.82 0.24 8.28
CA HIS A 266 -7.02 -0.91 8.70
C HIS A 266 -5.96 -1.34 7.66
N GLN A 267 -6.21 -1.10 6.38
CA GLN A 267 -5.26 -1.40 5.29
C GLN A 267 -4.08 -0.42 5.24
N TRP A 268 -4.18 0.75 5.86
CA TRP A 268 -3.18 1.81 5.81
C TRP A 268 -2.11 1.72 6.90
N VAL A 269 -2.39 1.01 7.99
CA VAL A 269 -1.43 0.79 9.06
C VAL A 269 -0.90 -0.63 8.93
N ARG A 270 0.38 -0.77 8.60
CA ARG A 270 1.04 -2.07 8.42
C ARG A 270 2.36 -2.15 9.20
N PRO A 271 2.85 -3.35 9.49
CA PRO A 271 4.19 -3.53 10.02
C PRO A 271 5.25 -2.93 9.08
N ILE A 272 6.32 -2.39 9.64
CA ILE A 272 7.47 -1.90 8.88
C ILE A 272 8.10 -3.11 8.17
N LYS A 273 8.29 -2.98 6.85
CA LYS A 273 8.99 -3.95 6.02
C LYS A 273 10.42 -3.48 5.75
N ILE A 274 11.27 -4.40 5.31
CA ILE A 274 12.67 -4.09 4.96
C ILE A 274 12.76 -3.05 3.83
N GLU A 275 11.80 -3.06 2.92
CA GLU A 275 11.70 -2.12 1.81
C GLU A 275 11.59 -0.68 2.30
N ASP A 276 10.89 -0.46 3.40
CA ASP A 276 10.69 0.86 4.02
C ASP A 276 12.00 1.46 4.56
N LEU A 277 12.97 0.61 4.93
CA LEU A 277 14.27 1.02 5.45
C LEU A 277 15.31 1.32 4.36
N LEU A 278 15.08 0.86 3.13
CA LEU A 278 16.03 1.08 2.02
C LEU A 278 16.00 2.49 1.44
N GLY A 279 15.06 3.29 1.87
CA GLY A 279 15.14 4.72 1.66
C GLY A 279 14.82 5.21 0.27
N ARG A 280 14.05 4.47 -0.48
CA ARG A 280 13.66 4.85 -1.82
C ARG A 280 12.35 5.64 -1.80
N SER A 281 12.35 6.83 -2.40
CA SER A 281 11.12 7.58 -2.66
C SER A 281 10.30 6.83 -3.72
N GLU A 282 8.99 6.77 -3.56
CA GLU A 282 8.11 6.22 -4.60
C GLU A 282 8.27 6.99 -5.91
N ILE A 283 8.23 6.24 -7.01
CA ILE A 283 8.27 6.81 -8.35
C ILE A 283 6.84 7.17 -8.75
N HIS A 284 6.65 8.45 -9.08
CA HIS A 284 5.43 8.94 -9.70
C HIS A 284 5.57 8.79 -11.21
N ILE A 285 4.64 8.10 -11.84
CA ILE A 285 4.49 7.96 -13.28
C ILE A 285 3.18 8.63 -13.73
N ASN A 286 3.09 8.98 -15.01
CA ASN A 286 1.84 9.50 -15.57
C ASN A 286 0.85 8.35 -15.83
N MET A 287 0.08 7.99 -14.79
CA MET A 287 -0.89 6.89 -14.88
C MET A 287 -1.97 7.12 -15.92
N GLU A 288 -2.35 8.37 -16.22
CA GLU A 288 -3.41 8.67 -17.20
C GLU A 288 -2.99 8.28 -18.62
N GLU A 289 -1.75 8.60 -19.01
CA GLU A 289 -1.20 8.19 -20.31
C GLU A 289 -1.08 6.67 -20.42
N VAL A 290 -0.57 6.02 -19.36
CA VAL A 290 -0.44 4.56 -19.30
C VAL A 290 -1.82 3.89 -19.40
N MET A 291 -2.82 4.38 -18.69
CA MET A 291 -4.20 3.86 -18.76
C MET A 291 -4.79 4.01 -20.16
N THR A 292 -4.55 5.15 -20.82
CA THR A 292 -5.04 5.42 -22.17
C THR A 292 -4.42 4.46 -23.19
N GLU A 293 -3.12 4.18 -23.08
CA GLU A 293 -2.40 3.28 -23.99
C GLU A 293 -2.96 1.85 -23.99
N PHE A 294 -3.33 1.34 -22.80
CA PHE A 294 -3.77 -0.06 -22.68
C PHE A 294 -5.30 -0.25 -22.69
N CYS A 295 -6.06 0.83 -22.62
CA CYS A 295 -7.53 0.77 -22.58
C CYS A 295 -8.10 0.00 -23.79
N GLY A 296 -9.00 -0.95 -23.52
CA GLY A 296 -9.69 -1.75 -24.53
C GLY A 296 -8.81 -2.76 -25.28
N LYS A 297 -7.51 -2.92 -24.95
CA LYS A 297 -6.59 -3.84 -25.62
C LYS A 297 -6.63 -5.24 -25.03
N VAL A 298 -6.30 -6.22 -25.87
CA VAL A 298 -6.02 -7.61 -25.47
C VAL A 298 -4.53 -7.72 -25.14
N VAL A 299 -4.21 -8.06 -23.90
CA VAL A 299 -2.85 -8.06 -23.38
C VAL A 299 -2.42 -9.47 -22.99
N LEU A 300 -1.27 -9.91 -23.50
CA LEU A 300 -0.61 -11.17 -23.12
C LEU A 300 0.55 -10.88 -22.17
N VAL A 301 0.59 -11.56 -21.05
CA VAL A 301 1.73 -11.56 -20.12
C VAL A 301 2.31 -12.99 -20.08
N THR A 302 3.54 -13.17 -20.55
CA THR A 302 4.26 -14.43 -20.40
C THR A 302 5.10 -14.40 -19.12
N GLY A 303 5.24 -15.54 -18.44
CA GLY A 303 5.82 -15.57 -17.09
C GLY A 303 4.89 -14.95 -16.06
N ALA A 304 3.57 -15.05 -16.28
CA ALA A 304 2.52 -14.40 -15.51
C ALA A 304 2.45 -14.83 -14.04
N ALA A 305 2.96 -16.00 -13.70
CA ALA A 305 3.04 -16.50 -12.33
C ALA A 305 4.34 -16.11 -11.61
N GLY A 306 5.30 -15.50 -12.31
CA GLY A 306 6.52 -14.95 -11.74
C GLY A 306 6.28 -13.64 -10.98
N SER A 307 7.30 -13.19 -10.20
CA SER A 307 7.17 -11.98 -9.37
C SER A 307 6.88 -10.71 -10.19
N ILE A 308 7.51 -10.53 -11.36
CA ILE A 308 7.26 -9.39 -12.26
C ILE A 308 5.97 -9.59 -13.04
N GLY A 309 5.78 -10.78 -13.64
CA GLY A 309 4.60 -11.05 -14.46
C GLY A 309 3.28 -10.94 -13.69
N SER A 310 3.21 -11.48 -12.47
CA SER A 310 2.00 -11.39 -11.65
C SER A 310 1.69 -9.95 -11.22
N GLU A 311 2.71 -9.14 -10.95
CA GLU A 311 2.52 -7.73 -10.62
C GLU A 311 2.11 -6.90 -11.84
N LEU A 312 2.70 -7.16 -13.03
CA LEU A 312 2.21 -6.57 -14.29
C LEU A 312 0.72 -6.89 -14.51
N CYS A 313 0.33 -8.16 -14.29
CA CYS A 313 -1.07 -8.56 -14.38
C CYS A 313 -1.96 -7.76 -13.40
N ARG A 314 -1.53 -7.57 -12.13
CA ARG A 314 -2.29 -6.78 -11.13
C ARG A 314 -2.47 -5.32 -11.54
N GLN A 315 -1.42 -4.71 -12.05
CA GLN A 315 -1.47 -3.31 -12.49
C GLN A 315 -2.31 -3.16 -13.77
N LEU A 316 -2.17 -4.06 -14.75
CA LEU A 316 -3.02 -4.09 -15.95
C LEU A 316 -4.50 -4.32 -15.63
N ALA A 317 -4.81 -5.09 -14.57
CA ALA A 317 -6.19 -5.31 -14.13
C ALA A 317 -6.93 -4.02 -13.70
N GLN A 318 -6.20 -2.95 -13.43
CA GLN A 318 -6.75 -1.64 -13.05
C GLN A 318 -6.91 -0.67 -14.24
N MET A 319 -6.57 -1.10 -15.49
CA MET A 319 -6.43 -0.22 -16.65
C MET A 319 -7.53 -0.37 -17.72
N ASN A 320 -8.69 -0.89 -17.38
CA ASN A 320 -9.81 -1.09 -18.32
C ASN A 320 -9.40 -1.80 -19.63
N ILE A 321 -8.49 -2.77 -19.56
CA ILE A 321 -8.12 -3.61 -20.70
C ILE A 321 -9.29 -4.49 -21.13
N LYS A 322 -9.33 -4.87 -22.41
CA LYS A 322 -10.39 -5.74 -22.95
C LYS A 322 -10.28 -7.17 -22.43
N LYS A 323 -9.06 -7.72 -22.42
CA LYS A 323 -8.79 -9.09 -21.96
C LYS A 323 -7.34 -9.23 -21.53
N LEU A 324 -7.10 -9.99 -20.44
CA LEU A 324 -5.79 -10.34 -19.95
C LEU A 324 -5.52 -11.84 -20.15
N ILE A 325 -4.45 -12.19 -20.88
CA ILE A 325 -4.00 -13.57 -21.04
C ILE A 325 -2.77 -13.77 -20.16
N MET A 326 -2.88 -14.64 -19.17
CA MET A 326 -1.81 -14.97 -18.22
C MET A 326 -1.17 -16.30 -18.63
N PHE A 327 -0.02 -16.27 -19.30
CA PHE A 327 0.67 -17.44 -19.81
C PHE A 327 1.88 -17.80 -18.94
N ASP A 328 1.92 -19.02 -18.42
CA ASP A 328 3.04 -19.51 -17.61
C ASP A 328 3.16 -21.05 -17.68
N SER A 329 4.37 -21.56 -17.51
CA SER A 329 4.63 -23.01 -17.44
C SER A 329 4.43 -23.58 -16.03
N ALA A 330 4.44 -22.75 -15.00
CA ALA A 330 4.31 -23.14 -13.60
C ALA A 330 2.83 -23.22 -13.18
N GLU A 331 2.25 -24.43 -13.18
CA GLU A 331 0.81 -24.66 -12.93
C GLU A 331 0.37 -24.11 -11.57
N SER A 332 0.98 -24.57 -10.48
CA SER A 332 0.52 -24.21 -9.11
C SER A 332 0.67 -22.72 -8.79
N PRO A 333 1.78 -22.02 -9.15
CA PRO A 333 1.85 -20.57 -9.03
C PRO A 333 0.79 -19.85 -9.88
N LEU A 334 0.51 -20.31 -11.10
CA LEU A 334 -0.50 -19.71 -11.96
C LEU A 334 -1.92 -19.89 -11.39
N HIS A 335 -2.19 -21.05 -10.79
CA HIS A 335 -3.45 -21.29 -10.09
C HIS A 335 -3.65 -20.33 -8.91
N ASN A 336 -2.60 -20.07 -8.13
CA ASN A 336 -2.67 -19.10 -7.03
C ASN A 336 -2.99 -17.68 -7.53
N VAL A 337 -2.37 -17.25 -8.62
CA VAL A 337 -2.68 -15.98 -9.27
C VAL A 337 -4.12 -15.96 -9.76
N ARG A 338 -4.61 -17.04 -10.37
CA ARG A 338 -6.01 -17.17 -10.78
C ARG A 338 -6.98 -16.94 -9.63
N LEU A 339 -6.80 -17.63 -8.51
CA LEU A 339 -7.67 -17.49 -7.32
C LEU A 339 -7.66 -16.05 -6.76
N GLU A 340 -6.49 -15.40 -6.79
CA GLU A 340 -6.35 -13.99 -6.41
C GLU A 340 -7.19 -13.09 -7.32
N PHE A 341 -7.14 -13.32 -8.63
CA PHE A 341 -7.84 -12.50 -9.62
C PHE A 341 -9.36 -12.72 -9.61
N GLU A 342 -9.82 -13.95 -9.45
CA GLU A 342 -11.24 -14.26 -9.26
C GLU A 342 -11.84 -13.52 -8.06
N LYS A 343 -11.05 -13.36 -6.99
CA LYS A 343 -11.48 -12.68 -5.77
C LYS A 343 -11.42 -11.15 -5.87
N ASN A 344 -10.33 -10.60 -6.41
CA ASN A 344 -10.03 -9.17 -6.32
C ASN A 344 -10.47 -8.37 -7.55
N TYR A 345 -10.63 -9.03 -8.71
CA TYR A 345 -10.96 -8.40 -9.99
C TYR A 345 -12.12 -9.11 -10.71
N PRO A 346 -13.30 -9.25 -10.07
CA PRO A 346 -14.42 -10.05 -10.60
C PRO A 346 -15.01 -9.53 -11.91
N GLY A 347 -14.73 -8.26 -12.29
CA GLY A 347 -15.19 -7.65 -13.54
C GLY A 347 -14.20 -7.76 -14.71
N LEU A 348 -12.99 -8.29 -14.49
CA LEU A 348 -11.96 -8.41 -15.51
C LEU A 348 -12.16 -9.69 -16.33
N ASP A 349 -12.16 -9.58 -17.65
CA ASP A 349 -12.07 -10.74 -18.54
C ASP A 349 -10.59 -11.21 -18.60
N PHE A 350 -10.27 -12.32 -17.92
CA PHE A 350 -8.93 -12.87 -17.91
C PHE A 350 -8.91 -14.38 -18.13
N VAL A 351 -7.83 -14.87 -18.71
CA VAL A 351 -7.64 -16.30 -19.01
C VAL A 351 -6.25 -16.75 -18.57
N PRO A 352 -6.12 -17.64 -17.58
CA PRO A 352 -4.86 -18.31 -17.28
C PRO A 352 -4.60 -19.44 -18.30
N VAL A 353 -3.41 -19.45 -18.90
CA VAL A 353 -3.00 -20.44 -19.89
C VAL A 353 -1.71 -21.11 -19.42
N ILE A 354 -1.76 -22.42 -19.18
CA ILE A 354 -0.56 -23.20 -18.92
C ILE A 354 0.14 -23.46 -20.24
N GLY A 355 1.42 -23.06 -20.34
CA GLY A 355 2.23 -23.26 -21.51
C GLY A 355 3.67 -22.80 -21.33
N ASP A 356 4.54 -23.37 -22.14
CA ASP A 356 5.97 -23.07 -22.16
C ASP A 356 6.30 -22.27 -23.42
N VAL A 357 7.04 -21.17 -23.29
CA VAL A 357 7.46 -20.32 -24.41
C VAL A 357 8.39 -21.06 -25.40
N ARG A 358 8.97 -22.22 -25.04
CA ARG A 358 9.75 -23.08 -25.88
C ARG A 358 8.90 -23.91 -26.85
N VAL A 359 7.58 -23.98 -26.61
CA VAL A 359 6.65 -24.81 -27.41
C VAL A 359 5.88 -23.91 -28.38
N LYS A 360 6.36 -23.86 -29.61
CA LYS A 360 5.84 -22.97 -30.67
C LYS A 360 4.34 -23.17 -30.91
N GLU A 361 3.89 -24.41 -30.96
CA GLU A 361 2.50 -24.81 -31.23
C GLU A 361 1.57 -24.29 -30.11
N ARG A 362 2.05 -24.31 -28.87
CA ARG A 362 1.28 -23.79 -27.73
C ARG A 362 1.16 -22.26 -27.75
N LEU A 363 2.23 -21.56 -28.12
CA LEU A 363 2.19 -20.11 -28.36
C LEU A 363 1.23 -19.79 -29.53
N ARG A 364 1.36 -20.48 -30.66
CA ARG A 364 0.51 -20.28 -31.84
C ARG A 364 -0.97 -20.38 -31.48
N MET A 365 -1.36 -21.43 -30.75
CA MET A 365 -2.74 -21.59 -30.29
C MET A 365 -3.23 -20.37 -29.49
N VAL A 366 -2.39 -19.78 -28.62
CA VAL A 366 -2.74 -18.58 -27.85
C VAL A 366 -2.95 -17.38 -28.76
N PHE A 367 -2.07 -17.18 -29.74
CA PHE A 367 -2.19 -16.08 -30.68
C PHE A 367 -3.38 -16.26 -31.64
N ASP A 368 -3.66 -17.48 -32.10
CA ASP A 368 -4.83 -17.79 -32.92
C ASP A 368 -6.17 -17.49 -32.23
N ILE A 369 -6.27 -17.83 -30.94
CA ILE A 369 -7.53 -17.69 -30.20
C ILE A 369 -7.75 -16.25 -29.73
N TYR A 370 -6.70 -15.58 -29.23
CA TYR A 370 -6.85 -14.35 -28.47
C TYR A 370 -6.38 -13.09 -29.20
N HIS A 371 -5.56 -13.21 -30.25
CA HIS A 371 -4.99 -12.10 -31.03
C HIS A 371 -4.47 -10.96 -30.14
N PRO A 372 -3.46 -11.19 -29.27
CA PRO A 372 -2.95 -10.18 -28.36
C PRO A 372 -2.35 -9.00 -29.12
N GLN A 373 -2.77 -7.78 -28.75
CA GLN A 373 -2.26 -6.54 -29.33
C GLN A 373 -0.99 -6.06 -28.61
N VAL A 374 -0.90 -6.30 -27.29
CA VAL A 374 0.26 -5.94 -26.48
C VAL A 374 0.77 -7.17 -25.73
N ILE A 375 2.08 -7.35 -25.74
CA ILE A 375 2.74 -8.51 -25.13
C ILE A 375 3.78 -8.01 -24.12
N PHE A 376 3.62 -8.41 -22.85
CA PHE A 376 4.66 -8.27 -21.83
C PHE A 376 5.36 -9.62 -21.68
N HIS A 377 6.62 -9.69 -22.14
CA HIS A 377 7.41 -10.91 -22.08
C HIS A 377 8.33 -10.91 -20.85
N ALA A 378 7.85 -11.53 -19.76
CA ALA A 378 8.58 -11.69 -18.50
C ALA A 378 9.00 -13.14 -18.22
N ALA A 379 8.69 -14.10 -19.12
CA ALA A 379 9.12 -15.50 -19.01
C ALA A 379 10.63 -15.60 -19.22
N ALA A 380 11.37 -16.03 -18.20
CA ALA A 380 12.82 -16.27 -18.29
C ALA A 380 13.33 -17.09 -17.10
N TYR A 381 14.42 -17.82 -17.28
CA TYR A 381 15.22 -18.34 -16.19
C TYR A 381 16.22 -17.27 -15.71
N LYS A 382 16.26 -17.02 -14.41
CA LYS A 382 17.00 -15.89 -13.82
C LYS A 382 18.10 -16.25 -12.80
N HIS A 383 18.11 -17.48 -12.31
CA HIS A 383 19.04 -17.90 -11.27
C HIS A 383 20.43 -18.22 -11.84
N VAL A 384 21.39 -17.33 -11.63
CA VAL A 384 22.75 -17.44 -12.19
C VAL A 384 23.40 -18.79 -11.91
N PRO A 385 23.47 -19.32 -10.68
CA PRO A 385 24.12 -20.61 -10.43
C PRO A 385 23.48 -21.76 -11.20
N LEU A 386 22.15 -21.83 -11.28
CA LEU A 386 21.47 -22.89 -12.02
C LEU A 386 21.72 -22.77 -13.53
N MET A 387 21.85 -21.57 -14.07
CA MET A 387 22.11 -21.37 -15.51
C MET A 387 23.57 -21.64 -15.85
N GLU A 388 24.51 -21.43 -14.94
CA GLU A 388 25.90 -21.87 -15.08
C GLU A 388 26.01 -23.40 -15.17
N GLU A 389 25.16 -24.12 -14.44
CA GLU A 389 25.08 -25.58 -14.49
C GLU A 389 24.33 -26.09 -15.74
N ASN A 390 23.36 -25.29 -16.23
CA ASN A 390 22.42 -25.66 -17.29
C ASN A 390 22.39 -24.63 -18.46
N PRO A 391 23.50 -24.38 -19.18
CA PRO A 391 23.55 -23.34 -20.21
C PRO A 391 22.57 -23.57 -21.37
N CYS A 392 22.35 -24.83 -21.77
CA CYS A 392 21.41 -25.16 -22.84
C CYS A 392 19.96 -24.78 -22.47
N GLU A 393 19.56 -25.00 -21.22
CA GLU A 393 18.24 -24.59 -20.74
C GLU A 393 18.08 -23.06 -20.69
N ALA A 394 19.15 -22.34 -20.31
CA ALA A 394 19.17 -20.88 -20.37
C ALA A 394 18.93 -20.37 -21.81
N VAL A 395 19.58 -20.98 -22.77
CA VAL A 395 19.41 -20.64 -24.22
C VAL A 395 18.01 -21.02 -24.68
N LEU A 396 17.52 -22.22 -24.39
CA LEU A 396 16.19 -22.64 -24.82
C LEU A 396 15.06 -21.73 -24.31
N VAL A 397 15.12 -21.33 -23.05
CA VAL A 397 14.06 -20.47 -22.47
C VAL A 397 14.29 -19.00 -22.84
N ASN A 398 15.48 -18.47 -22.52
CA ASN A 398 15.72 -17.04 -22.62
C ASN A 398 15.96 -16.54 -24.05
N VAL A 399 16.53 -17.38 -24.92
CA VAL A 399 16.84 -17.00 -26.30
C VAL A 399 15.78 -17.54 -27.25
N VAL A 400 15.61 -18.88 -27.33
CA VAL A 400 14.65 -19.50 -28.28
C VAL A 400 13.21 -19.14 -27.89
N GLY A 401 12.88 -19.17 -26.61
CA GLY A 401 11.55 -18.76 -26.13
C GLY A 401 11.23 -17.31 -26.47
N SER A 402 12.17 -16.38 -26.23
CA SER A 402 11.98 -14.96 -26.58
C SER A 402 11.85 -14.74 -28.08
N ARG A 403 12.66 -15.46 -28.89
CA ARG A 403 12.53 -15.47 -30.34
C ARG A 403 11.14 -15.90 -30.78
N GLN A 404 10.64 -17.03 -30.26
CA GLN A 404 9.31 -17.53 -30.64
C GLN A 404 8.18 -16.57 -30.29
N VAL A 405 8.24 -15.92 -29.14
CA VAL A 405 7.26 -14.89 -28.77
C VAL A 405 7.33 -13.68 -29.69
N ALA A 406 8.56 -13.24 -30.07
CA ALA A 406 8.75 -12.12 -30.99
C ALA A 406 8.27 -12.45 -32.40
N ASP A 407 8.60 -13.66 -32.92
CA ASP A 407 8.14 -14.11 -34.22
C ASP A 407 6.62 -14.20 -34.31
N MET A 408 5.95 -14.73 -33.25
CA MET A 408 4.50 -14.77 -33.17
C MET A 408 3.90 -13.34 -33.09
N ALA A 409 4.53 -12.42 -32.36
CA ALA A 409 4.08 -11.04 -32.32
C ALA A 409 4.03 -10.40 -33.72
N VAL A 410 5.04 -10.65 -34.56
CA VAL A 410 5.10 -10.16 -35.93
C VAL A 410 4.09 -10.90 -36.81
N GLU A 411 4.06 -12.24 -36.74
CA GLU A 411 3.19 -13.11 -37.58
C GLU A 411 1.71 -12.75 -37.39
N TYR A 412 1.30 -12.41 -36.14
CA TYR A 412 -0.09 -12.07 -35.79
C TYR A 412 -0.36 -10.55 -35.70
N GLY A 413 0.61 -9.73 -36.06
CA GLY A 413 0.45 -8.28 -36.15
C GLY A 413 0.18 -7.60 -34.80
N ALA A 414 0.84 -8.06 -33.74
CA ALA A 414 0.78 -7.35 -32.45
C ALA A 414 1.37 -5.94 -32.58
N GLU A 415 0.77 -4.98 -31.88
CA GLU A 415 1.22 -3.58 -31.93
C GLU A 415 2.56 -3.39 -31.22
N LYS A 416 2.68 -3.96 -29.99
CA LYS A 416 3.88 -3.82 -29.16
C LYS A 416 4.25 -5.14 -28.46
N MET A 417 5.55 -5.37 -28.35
CA MET A 417 6.12 -6.38 -27.45
C MET A 417 7.15 -5.75 -26.53
N ILE A 418 6.91 -5.84 -25.23
CA ILE A 418 7.78 -5.33 -24.17
C ILE A 418 8.52 -6.50 -23.54
N MET A 419 9.83 -6.56 -23.71
CA MET A 419 10.68 -7.61 -23.15
C MET A 419 11.35 -7.14 -21.86
N VAL A 420 11.12 -7.88 -20.78
CA VAL A 420 11.81 -7.66 -19.52
C VAL A 420 13.22 -8.24 -19.58
N SER A 421 14.23 -7.40 -19.36
CA SER A 421 15.65 -7.76 -19.30
C SER A 421 16.26 -7.38 -17.94
N THR A 422 17.57 -7.38 -17.83
CA THR A 422 18.32 -7.24 -16.58
C THR A 422 19.60 -6.45 -16.77
N ASP A 423 20.11 -5.85 -15.69
CA ASP A 423 21.45 -5.28 -15.58
C ASP A 423 22.57 -6.29 -15.93
N LYS A 424 22.33 -7.58 -15.71
CA LYS A 424 23.31 -8.66 -15.97
C LYS A 424 23.53 -8.94 -17.46
N ALA A 425 22.69 -8.39 -18.35
CA ALA A 425 22.89 -8.41 -19.79
C ALA A 425 23.98 -7.41 -20.25
N VAL A 426 24.40 -6.51 -19.36
CA VAL A 426 25.48 -5.54 -19.62
C VAL A 426 26.83 -6.15 -19.23
N ASN A 427 27.78 -6.20 -20.14
CA ASN A 427 29.08 -6.85 -19.93
C ASN A 427 28.92 -8.21 -19.19
N PRO A 428 28.19 -9.19 -19.76
CA PRO A 428 27.80 -10.38 -19.04
C PRO A 428 29.01 -11.18 -18.56
N THR A 429 28.97 -11.63 -17.31
CA THR A 429 30.01 -12.49 -16.70
C THR A 429 29.50 -13.90 -16.44
N ASN A 430 28.28 -14.19 -16.87
CA ASN A 430 27.61 -15.46 -16.65
C ASN A 430 26.66 -15.79 -17.81
N VAL A 431 26.32 -17.09 -17.90
CA VAL A 431 25.45 -17.64 -18.93
C VAL A 431 24.07 -16.99 -18.92
N MET A 432 23.49 -16.75 -17.74
CA MET A 432 22.15 -16.14 -17.63
C MET A 432 22.15 -14.72 -18.22
N GLY A 433 23.10 -13.87 -17.84
CA GLY A 433 23.24 -12.52 -18.39
C GLY A 433 23.47 -12.53 -19.90
N CYS A 434 24.37 -13.41 -20.38
CA CYS A 434 24.62 -13.58 -21.81
C CYS A 434 23.39 -14.06 -22.58
N SER A 435 22.60 -15.00 -22.02
CA SER A 435 21.35 -15.46 -22.65
C SER A 435 20.31 -14.34 -22.79
N LYS A 436 20.22 -13.44 -21.78
CA LYS A 436 19.35 -12.26 -21.87
C LYS A 436 19.87 -11.26 -22.92
N ARG A 437 21.20 -11.06 -23.01
CA ARG A 437 21.79 -10.22 -24.06
C ARG A 437 21.52 -10.75 -25.46
N LEU A 438 21.61 -12.06 -25.65
CA LEU A 438 21.23 -12.69 -26.92
C LEU A 438 19.75 -12.46 -27.26
N ALA A 439 18.85 -12.58 -26.28
CA ALA A 439 17.43 -12.26 -26.49
C ALA A 439 17.22 -10.80 -26.94
N GLU A 440 17.93 -9.84 -26.29
CA GLU A 440 17.91 -8.43 -26.69
C GLU A 440 18.39 -8.23 -28.13
N ILE A 441 19.50 -8.88 -28.52
CA ILE A 441 20.05 -8.80 -29.86
C ILE A 441 19.03 -9.29 -30.91
N TYR A 442 18.36 -10.41 -30.65
CA TYR A 442 17.33 -10.92 -31.56
C TYR A 442 16.18 -9.96 -31.75
N VAL A 443 15.56 -9.56 -30.63
CA VAL A 443 14.37 -8.69 -30.62
C VAL A 443 14.69 -7.34 -31.29
N GLN A 444 15.86 -6.77 -31.00
CA GLN A 444 16.30 -5.50 -31.58
C GLN A 444 16.58 -5.62 -33.09
N SER A 445 17.27 -6.67 -33.51
CA SER A 445 17.57 -6.91 -34.94
C SER A 445 16.30 -7.14 -35.76
N LEU A 446 15.33 -7.90 -35.22
CA LEU A 446 14.04 -8.11 -35.87
C LEU A 446 13.28 -6.80 -36.02
N GLY A 447 13.22 -5.97 -34.94
CA GLY A 447 12.57 -4.68 -34.99
C GLY A 447 13.25 -3.70 -35.97
N CYS A 448 14.59 -3.68 -36.04
CA CYS A 448 15.31 -2.92 -37.06
C CYS A 448 14.95 -3.39 -38.49
N ALA A 449 14.91 -4.69 -38.71
CA ALA A 449 14.55 -5.26 -40.02
C ALA A 449 13.11 -4.91 -40.46
N ILE A 450 12.18 -4.83 -39.52
CA ILE A 450 10.81 -4.36 -39.78
C ILE A 450 10.82 -2.87 -40.14
N ARG A 451 11.51 -2.03 -39.40
CA ARG A 451 11.61 -0.58 -39.66
C ARG A 451 12.26 -0.28 -41.02
N GLU A 452 13.23 -1.12 -41.44
CA GLU A 452 13.90 -1.02 -42.72
C GLU A 452 13.11 -1.65 -43.87
N GLY A 453 11.96 -2.27 -43.61
CA GLY A 453 11.14 -2.95 -44.59
C GLY A 453 11.69 -4.28 -45.08
N LYS A 454 12.77 -4.82 -44.46
CA LYS A 454 13.36 -6.13 -44.77
C LYS A 454 12.47 -7.29 -44.29
N VAL A 455 11.71 -7.06 -43.20
CA VAL A 455 10.71 -7.97 -42.65
C VAL A 455 9.36 -7.28 -42.65
N LYS A 456 8.32 -7.96 -43.16
CA LYS A 456 6.96 -7.44 -43.19
C LYS A 456 6.37 -7.51 -41.79
N GLY A 457 5.90 -6.35 -41.28
CA GLY A 457 5.28 -6.24 -39.96
C GLY A 457 5.19 -4.78 -39.50
N HIS A 458 4.64 -4.57 -38.34
CA HIS A 458 4.53 -3.23 -37.70
C HIS A 458 4.74 -3.27 -36.17
N THR A 459 5.06 -4.44 -35.65
CA THR A 459 5.27 -4.63 -34.21
C THR A 459 6.43 -3.77 -33.70
N LYS A 460 6.16 -2.96 -32.66
CA LYS A 460 7.17 -2.17 -31.96
C LYS A 460 7.78 -3.02 -30.84
N PHE A 461 9.09 -3.19 -30.84
CA PHE A 461 9.82 -3.93 -29.83
C PHE A 461 10.45 -2.97 -28.83
N ILE A 462 10.20 -3.20 -27.54
CA ILE A 462 10.70 -2.40 -26.43
C ILE A 462 11.37 -3.33 -25.44
N THR A 463 12.59 -3.01 -25.04
CA THR A 463 13.33 -3.78 -24.02
C THR A 463 13.53 -2.92 -22.77
N THR A 464 13.39 -3.52 -21.58
CA THR A 464 13.60 -2.81 -20.32
C THR A 464 14.66 -3.53 -19.49
N ARG A 465 15.68 -2.78 -19.03
CA ARG A 465 16.76 -3.26 -18.16
C ARG A 465 16.64 -2.63 -16.79
N PHE A 466 16.65 -3.45 -15.75
CA PHE A 466 16.72 -3.04 -14.36
C PHE A 466 17.45 -4.08 -13.51
N GLY A 467 17.88 -3.69 -12.31
CA GLY A 467 18.63 -4.54 -11.40
C GLY A 467 17.73 -5.46 -10.56
N ASN A 468 18.16 -5.75 -9.33
CA ASN A 468 17.42 -6.67 -8.49
C ASN A 468 16.11 -6.04 -7.97
N VAL A 469 15.07 -6.86 -7.88
CA VAL A 469 13.80 -6.47 -7.27
C VAL A 469 13.65 -7.10 -5.89
N LEU A 470 13.17 -6.31 -4.93
CA LEU A 470 12.99 -6.71 -3.53
C LEU A 470 11.93 -7.78 -3.38
N GLY A 471 12.21 -8.78 -2.57
CA GLY A 471 11.21 -9.79 -2.20
C GLY A 471 10.81 -10.75 -3.33
N SER A 472 11.49 -10.76 -4.48
CA SER A 472 11.21 -11.71 -5.56
C SER A 472 11.56 -13.14 -5.16
N ASN A 473 10.82 -14.12 -5.70
CA ASN A 473 11.00 -15.54 -5.40
C ASN A 473 12.46 -15.98 -5.62
N GLY A 474 13.03 -16.68 -4.62
CA GLY A 474 14.41 -17.17 -4.62
C GLY A 474 15.49 -16.07 -4.51
N SER A 475 15.12 -14.82 -4.22
CA SER A 475 16.08 -13.73 -4.00
C SER A 475 16.66 -13.75 -2.58
N VAL A 476 17.60 -12.83 -2.33
CA VAL A 476 18.35 -12.73 -1.08
C VAL A 476 17.47 -12.48 0.15
N ILE A 477 16.43 -11.67 0.03
CA ILE A 477 15.53 -11.31 1.16
C ILE A 477 14.73 -12.51 1.69
N PRO A 478 13.96 -13.26 0.89
CA PRO A 478 13.31 -14.49 1.35
C PRO A 478 14.28 -15.49 1.97
N ARG A 479 15.48 -15.65 1.39
CA ARG A 479 16.51 -16.54 1.92
C ARG A 479 17.02 -16.09 3.28
N PHE A 480 17.33 -14.81 3.45
CA PHE A 480 17.77 -14.28 4.75
C PHE A 480 16.68 -14.43 5.79
N LYS A 481 15.41 -14.17 5.42
CA LYS A 481 14.27 -14.36 6.31
C LYS A 481 14.19 -15.80 6.80
N GLU A 482 14.25 -16.78 5.90
CA GLU A 482 14.25 -18.20 6.22
C GLU A 482 15.43 -18.59 7.14
N GLN A 483 16.63 -18.12 6.83
CA GLN A 483 17.81 -18.37 7.65
C GLN A 483 17.69 -17.77 9.06
N ILE A 484 17.13 -16.57 9.18
CA ILE A 484 16.90 -15.91 10.47
C ILE A 484 15.83 -16.66 11.28
N GLU A 485 14.74 -17.08 10.65
CA GLU A 485 13.66 -17.86 11.29
C GLU A 485 14.16 -19.22 11.79
N ASN A 486 15.16 -19.80 11.12
CA ASN A 486 15.82 -21.05 11.52
C ASN A 486 16.99 -20.86 12.51
N GLY A 487 17.24 -19.64 13.02
CA GLY A 487 18.31 -19.37 13.99
C GLY A 487 19.69 -19.14 13.37
N GLY A 488 19.78 -18.96 12.05
CA GLY A 488 21.05 -18.66 11.35
C GLY A 488 21.87 -19.89 10.96
N PRO A 489 23.11 -19.70 10.49
CA PRO A 489 23.73 -18.42 10.16
C PRO A 489 23.14 -17.79 8.89
N VAL A 490 23.19 -16.45 8.78
CA VAL A 490 22.87 -15.74 7.55
C VAL A 490 24.09 -15.78 6.62
N THR A 491 23.90 -16.27 5.38
CA THR A 491 24.99 -16.47 4.44
C THR A 491 25.09 -15.35 3.41
N VAL A 492 26.21 -14.64 3.39
CA VAL A 492 26.56 -13.59 2.43
C VAL A 492 27.75 -14.05 1.58
N THR A 493 27.74 -13.79 0.27
CA THR A 493 28.78 -14.30 -0.62
C THR A 493 30.10 -13.53 -0.49
N HIS A 494 30.07 -12.22 -0.22
CA HIS A 494 31.28 -11.41 -0.01
C HIS A 494 30.94 -10.18 0.85
N PRO A 495 31.85 -9.72 1.75
CA PRO A 495 31.58 -8.56 2.59
C PRO A 495 31.34 -7.26 1.82
N ASP A 496 31.99 -7.08 0.67
CA ASP A 496 31.86 -5.86 -0.14
C ASP A 496 30.88 -5.98 -1.31
N ILE A 497 30.10 -7.06 -1.39
CA ILE A 497 29.13 -7.22 -2.46
C ILE A 497 28.03 -6.18 -2.36
N ILE A 498 27.80 -5.46 -3.44
CA ILE A 498 26.73 -4.47 -3.54
C ILE A 498 25.70 -4.86 -4.61
N ARG A 499 24.47 -4.46 -4.40
CA ARG A 499 23.39 -4.62 -5.37
C ARG A 499 22.49 -3.38 -5.38
N PHE A 500 21.93 -3.10 -6.55
CA PHE A 500 20.85 -2.15 -6.69
C PHE A 500 19.52 -2.85 -6.45
N PHE A 501 18.62 -2.19 -5.75
CA PHE A 501 17.30 -2.72 -5.47
C PHE A 501 16.20 -1.75 -5.86
N MET A 502 15.10 -2.32 -6.33
CA MET A 502 13.87 -1.64 -6.69
C MET A 502 12.70 -2.46 -6.13
N THR A 503 11.58 -1.85 -5.81
CA THR A 503 10.38 -2.63 -5.46
C THR A 503 9.76 -3.24 -6.71
N ILE A 504 9.06 -4.37 -6.57
CA ILE A 504 8.40 -5.02 -7.71
C ILE A 504 7.34 -4.12 -8.34
N PRO A 505 6.43 -3.45 -7.57
CA PRO A 505 5.47 -2.51 -8.13
C PRO A 505 6.11 -1.34 -8.88
N GLU A 506 7.22 -0.80 -8.36
CA GLU A 506 7.98 0.27 -8.99
C GLU A 506 8.56 -0.16 -10.35
N ALA A 507 9.20 -1.34 -10.40
CA ALA A 507 9.74 -1.90 -11.63
C ALA A 507 8.64 -2.07 -12.70
N CYS A 508 7.48 -2.61 -12.32
CA CYS A 508 6.36 -2.82 -13.23
C CYS A 508 5.76 -1.50 -13.73
N ARG A 509 5.64 -0.47 -12.89
CA ARG A 509 5.20 0.87 -13.31
C ARG A 509 6.14 1.45 -14.36
N LEU A 510 7.46 1.38 -14.15
CA LEU A 510 8.46 1.86 -15.14
C LEU A 510 8.44 1.05 -16.43
N VAL A 511 8.19 -0.27 -16.38
CA VAL A 511 8.02 -1.11 -17.57
C VAL A 511 6.81 -0.67 -18.39
N MET A 512 5.69 -0.33 -17.74
CA MET A 512 4.49 0.14 -18.42
C MET A 512 4.68 1.55 -19.01
N GLU A 513 5.35 2.44 -18.28
CA GLU A 513 5.69 3.77 -18.79
C GLU A 513 6.65 3.70 -19.99
N ALA A 514 7.68 2.83 -19.91
CA ALA A 514 8.55 2.56 -21.05
C ALA A 514 7.77 2.01 -22.26
N ALA A 515 6.74 1.18 -22.01
CA ALA A 515 5.86 0.67 -23.07
C ALA A 515 5.02 1.78 -23.73
N THR A 516 4.64 2.80 -22.97
CA THR A 516 3.90 3.97 -23.49
C THR A 516 4.82 4.89 -24.29
N MET A 517 6.01 5.19 -23.76
CA MET A 517 6.99 6.09 -24.38
C MET A 517 7.70 5.50 -25.60
N GLY A 518 7.81 4.17 -25.69
CA GLY A 518 8.61 3.50 -26.72
C GLY A 518 8.02 3.60 -28.13
N GLU A 519 8.85 4.05 -29.05
CA GLU A 519 8.54 4.14 -30.48
C GLU A 519 8.98 2.89 -31.27
N GLY A 520 9.79 2.03 -30.64
CA GLY A 520 10.27 0.76 -31.17
C GLY A 520 11.80 0.66 -31.26
N ASN A 521 12.34 -0.49 -30.82
CA ASN A 521 13.77 -0.85 -30.75
C ASN A 521 14.58 -0.17 -29.65
N GLU A 522 13.96 0.57 -28.74
CA GLU A 522 14.65 1.13 -27.60
C GLU A 522 14.98 0.05 -26.55
N ILE A 523 16.12 0.24 -25.89
CA ILE A 523 16.47 -0.43 -24.64
C ILE A 523 16.42 0.60 -23.53
N PHE A 524 15.34 0.58 -22.77
CA PHE A 524 15.19 1.46 -21.62
C PHE A 524 15.95 0.91 -20.42
N VAL A 525 16.67 1.79 -19.73
CA VAL A 525 17.43 1.51 -18.51
C VAL A 525 16.85 2.34 -17.38
N PHE A 526 16.51 1.68 -16.28
CA PHE A 526 15.91 2.35 -15.14
C PHE A 526 16.96 2.79 -14.12
N GLU A 527 16.78 4.00 -13.58
CA GLU A 527 17.60 4.49 -12.47
C GLU A 527 17.35 3.66 -11.22
N MET A 528 18.37 2.96 -10.77
CA MET A 528 18.27 2.04 -9.64
C MET A 528 18.48 2.70 -8.27
N GLY A 529 18.78 4.01 -8.23
CA GLY A 529 19.07 4.73 -6.99
C GLY A 529 20.40 4.31 -6.36
N LYS A 530 20.49 4.34 -5.03
CA LYS A 530 21.72 4.02 -4.30
C LYS A 530 21.95 2.50 -4.21
N ALA A 531 23.19 2.10 -4.42
CA ALA A 531 23.61 0.72 -4.21
C ALA A 531 23.60 0.37 -2.71
N VAL A 532 23.24 -0.87 -2.38
CA VAL A 532 23.14 -1.38 -1.01
C VAL A 532 24.14 -2.52 -0.82
N LYS A 533 24.96 -2.46 0.24
CA LYS A 533 25.80 -3.59 0.64
C LYS A 533 24.90 -4.73 1.16
N ILE A 534 25.14 -5.94 0.67
CA ILE A 534 24.32 -7.09 1.09
C ILE A 534 24.54 -7.46 2.55
N VAL A 535 25.73 -7.21 3.10
CA VAL A 535 26.00 -7.38 4.52
C VAL A 535 25.18 -6.41 5.38
N ASP A 536 25.01 -5.15 4.96
CA ASP A 536 24.19 -4.18 5.68
C ASP A 536 22.71 -4.59 5.64
N LEU A 537 22.25 -5.11 4.49
CA LEU A 537 20.90 -5.66 4.37
C LEU A 537 20.69 -6.85 5.32
N ALA A 538 21.65 -7.78 5.39
CA ALA A 538 21.61 -8.91 6.31
C ALA A 538 21.54 -8.45 7.77
N THR A 539 22.44 -7.52 8.16
CA THR A 539 22.47 -6.90 9.49
C THR A 539 21.13 -6.30 9.86
N ARG A 540 20.57 -5.46 8.99
CA ARG A 540 19.25 -4.84 9.19
C ARG A 540 18.12 -5.87 9.30
N MET A 541 18.15 -6.94 8.52
CA MET A 541 17.15 -8.00 8.60
C MET A 541 17.24 -8.79 9.90
N ILE A 542 18.43 -9.09 10.40
CA ILE A 542 18.63 -9.72 11.70
C ILE A 542 18.12 -8.83 12.82
N GLU A 543 18.46 -7.55 12.80
CA GLU A 543 17.97 -6.55 13.73
C GLU A 543 16.46 -6.39 13.64
N LEU A 544 15.84 -6.35 12.44
CA LEU A 544 14.40 -6.33 12.25
C LEU A 544 13.71 -7.58 12.79
N ALA A 545 14.33 -8.72 12.84
CA ALA A 545 13.82 -9.94 13.47
C ALA A 545 13.97 -9.97 14.99
N GLY A 546 14.66 -8.99 15.61
CA GLY A 546 14.82 -8.86 17.06
C GLY A 546 16.09 -9.51 17.59
N TYR A 547 17.00 -9.93 16.72
CA TYR A 547 18.25 -10.58 17.09
C TYR A 547 19.43 -9.63 16.96
N ARG A 548 20.55 -9.91 17.65
CA ARG A 548 21.80 -9.16 17.56
C ARG A 548 22.72 -9.83 16.53
N PRO A 549 23.14 -9.07 15.47
CA PRO A 549 24.08 -9.58 14.50
C PRO A 549 25.41 -9.97 15.15
N GLY A 550 25.93 -11.16 14.84
CA GLY A 550 27.18 -11.68 15.38
C GLY A 550 27.12 -12.29 16.79
N GLU A 551 26.05 -11.99 17.56
CA GLU A 551 25.85 -12.58 18.90
C GLU A 551 24.75 -13.65 18.87
N ASP A 552 23.53 -13.27 18.43
CA ASP A 552 22.39 -14.19 18.38
C ASP A 552 22.33 -14.93 17.04
N ILE A 553 22.69 -14.23 15.94
CA ILE A 553 22.75 -14.79 14.58
C ILE A 553 24.05 -14.38 13.91
N GLU A 554 24.86 -15.35 13.51
CA GLU A 554 26.12 -15.16 12.80
C GLU A 554 25.88 -14.78 11.33
N ILE A 555 26.71 -13.89 10.77
CA ILE A 555 26.79 -13.64 9.32
C ILE A 555 28.02 -14.37 8.80
N LYS A 556 27.81 -15.39 7.95
CA LYS A 556 28.87 -16.22 7.39
C LYS A 556 29.15 -15.86 5.94
N PHE A 557 30.42 -15.64 5.60
CA PHE A 557 30.85 -15.39 4.23
C PHE A 557 31.20 -16.69 3.52
N THR A 558 30.57 -16.91 2.32
CA THR A 558 30.66 -18.19 1.58
C THR A 558 31.58 -18.14 0.37
N GLY A 559 32.07 -16.97 -0.03
CA GLY A 559 32.76 -16.74 -1.31
C GLY A 559 31.79 -16.46 -2.46
N LEU A 560 32.29 -15.77 -3.49
CA LEU A 560 31.51 -15.48 -4.71
C LEU A 560 31.17 -16.80 -5.44
N ARG A 561 29.97 -16.86 -6.00
CA ARG A 561 29.47 -17.99 -6.77
C ARG A 561 29.97 -17.92 -8.23
N PRO A 562 29.94 -19.04 -8.97
CA PRO A 562 30.19 -19.01 -10.40
C PRO A 562 29.30 -17.98 -11.12
N GLY A 563 29.91 -17.13 -11.94
CA GLY A 563 29.24 -16.07 -12.68
C GLY A 563 28.86 -14.83 -11.89
N GLU A 564 29.10 -14.79 -10.56
CA GLU A 564 28.68 -13.66 -9.70
C GLU A 564 29.67 -12.49 -9.79
N LYS A 565 29.15 -11.27 -10.03
CA LYS A 565 29.91 -10.01 -9.96
C LYS A 565 29.92 -9.46 -8.53
N LEU A 566 31.03 -8.85 -8.12
CA LEU A 566 31.11 -8.08 -6.89
C LEU A 566 30.20 -6.83 -6.97
N TYR A 567 30.25 -6.15 -8.11
CA TYR A 567 29.46 -4.96 -8.44
C TYR A 567 28.66 -5.22 -9.72
N GLU A 568 27.37 -4.89 -9.73
CA GLU A 568 26.56 -4.96 -10.94
C GLU A 568 26.54 -3.59 -11.64
N GLU A 569 26.61 -3.62 -12.96
CA GLU A 569 26.57 -2.45 -13.82
C GLU A 569 25.19 -2.35 -14.48
N VAL A 570 24.60 -1.18 -14.47
CA VAL A 570 23.34 -0.94 -15.18
C VAL A 570 23.62 -0.65 -16.65
N LEU A 571 24.74 0.01 -16.93
CA LEU A 571 25.22 0.33 -18.27
C LEU A 571 26.64 -0.18 -18.48
N SER A 572 26.96 -0.52 -19.73
CA SER A 572 28.33 -0.79 -20.17
C SER A 572 29.11 0.54 -20.30
N ASP A 573 30.42 0.52 -20.04
CA ASP A 573 31.31 1.68 -20.31
C ASP A 573 31.28 2.12 -21.80
N LYS A 574 30.84 1.23 -22.70
CA LYS A 574 30.68 1.47 -24.14
C LYS A 574 29.27 1.93 -24.54
N GLU A 575 28.33 1.90 -23.62
CA GLU A 575 26.95 2.32 -23.84
C GLU A 575 26.78 3.78 -23.39
N ASN A 576 26.44 4.68 -24.32
CA ASN A 576 25.97 6.02 -23.99
C ASN A 576 24.45 5.97 -23.77
N THR A 577 23.96 6.74 -22.83
CA THR A 577 22.52 6.89 -22.60
C THR A 577 21.98 8.19 -23.18
N ILE A 578 20.69 8.15 -23.55
CA ILE A 578 19.92 9.33 -23.92
C ILE A 578 18.88 9.55 -22.80
N PRO A 579 18.77 10.73 -22.20
CA PRO A 579 17.71 11.02 -21.24
C PRO A 579 16.35 11.00 -21.92
N THR A 580 15.31 10.62 -21.17
CA THR A 580 13.91 10.72 -21.58
C THR A 580 13.20 11.84 -20.79
N GLU A 581 11.93 12.06 -21.05
CA GLU A 581 11.09 12.97 -20.26
C GLU A 581 11.01 12.55 -18.79
N ASN A 582 10.99 11.23 -18.52
CA ASN A 582 11.09 10.71 -17.17
C ASN A 582 12.57 10.53 -16.77
N LYS A 583 13.01 11.34 -15.79
CA LYS A 583 14.40 11.30 -15.25
C LYS A 583 14.82 9.93 -14.70
N LYS A 584 13.88 9.02 -14.45
CA LYS A 584 14.13 7.65 -13.97
C LYS A 584 14.31 6.64 -15.08
N ILE A 585 14.06 7.03 -16.32
CA ILE A 585 14.14 6.18 -17.51
C ILE A 585 15.13 6.81 -18.50
N MET A 586 16.10 6.04 -18.94
CA MET A 586 17.09 6.42 -19.95
C MET A 586 17.04 5.42 -21.10
N ILE A 587 17.47 5.83 -22.28
CA ILE A 587 17.62 4.93 -23.44
C ILE A 587 19.09 4.58 -23.63
N ALA A 588 19.43 3.29 -23.65
CA ALA A 588 20.79 2.82 -23.94
C ALA A 588 21.05 2.80 -25.45
N LYS A 589 22.22 3.30 -25.85
CA LYS A 589 22.75 3.08 -27.21
C LYS A 589 23.56 1.79 -27.21
N VAL A 590 23.12 0.81 -27.99
CA VAL A 590 23.77 -0.49 -28.09
C VAL A 590 24.20 -0.77 -29.51
N ARG A 591 25.14 -1.71 -29.67
CA ARG A 591 25.57 -2.19 -30.99
C ARG A 591 24.39 -2.82 -31.73
N HIS A 592 24.22 -2.47 -33.00
CA HIS A 592 23.26 -3.07 -33.92
C HIS A 592 23.85 -4.33 -34.58
N TYR A 593 22.96 -5.30 -34.83
CA TYR A 593 23.26 -6.53 -35.55
C TYR A 593 22.29 -6.65 -36.72
N GLU A 594 22.81 -7.08 -37.88
CA GLU A 594 21.96 -7.34 -39.04
C GLU A 594 21.12 -8.60 -38.80
N TYR A 595 19.82 -8.51 -39.07
CA TYR A 595 18.88 -9.61 -38.80
C TYR A 595 19.21 -10.85 -39.60
N ALA A 596 19.60 -10.71 -40.89
CA ALA A 596 19.98 -11.82 -41.75
C ALA A 596 21.18 -12.61 -41.18
N ASP A 597 22.18 -11.91 -40.61
CA ASP A 597 23.42 -12.54 -40.11
C ASP A 597 23.18 -13.36 -38.82
N ILE A 598 22.13 -13.04 -38.08
CA ILE A 598 21.86 -13.75 -36.83
C ILE A 598 20.94 -14.96 -36.99
N LEU A 599 20.14 -15.05 -38.04
CA LEU A 599 19.15 -16.13 -38.21
C LEU A 599 19.76 -17.53 -38.12
N ASP A 600 20.81 -17.79 -38.90
CA ASP A 600 21.48 -19.09 -38.90
C ASP A 600 22.13 -19.40 -37.54
N THR A 601 22.70 -18.36 -36.91
CA THR A 601 23.32 -18.48 -35.60
C THR A 601 22.29 -18.85 -34.51
N TYR A 602 21.08 -18.27 -34.59
CA TYR A 602 20.02 -18.62 -33.64
C TYR A 602 19.40 -19.99 -33.89
N ALA A 603 19.37 -20.45 -35.15
CA ALA A 603 19.02 -21.83 -35.45
C ALA A 603 20.08 -22.83 -34.92
N GLU A 604 21.37 -22.46 -35.00
CA GLU A 604 22.45 -23.24 -34.39
C GLU A 604 22.37 -23.29 -32.87
N PHE A 605 22.07 -22.17 -32.19
CA PHE A 605 21.80 -22.15 -30.74
C PHE A 605 20.71 -23.15 -30.35
N GLU A 606 19.61 -23.15 -31.07
CA GLU A 606 18.51 -24.08 -30.81
C GLU A 606 18.95 -25.54 -30.99
N LYS A 607 19.66 -25.84 -32.09
CA LYS A 607 20.15 -27.18 -32.37
C LYS A 607 21.13 -27.68 -31.31
N LEU A 608 22.15 -26.87 -30.96
CA LEU A 608 23.15 -27.23 -29.95
C LEU A 608 22.51 -27.42 -28.57
N SER A 609 21.58 -26.55 -28.20
CA SER A 609 20.91 -26.61 -26.90
C SER A 609 19.95 -27.79 -26.78
N ARG A 610 19.18 -28.11 -27.84
CA ARG A 610 18.31 -29.31 -27.87
C ARG A 610 19.10 -30.62 -27.83
N THR A 611 20.33 -30.61 -28.33
CA THR A 611 21.24 -31.79 -28.29
C THR A 611 22.18 -31.77 -27.07
N VAL A 612 21.99 -30.84 -26.14
CA VAL A 612 22.73 -30.69 -24.88
C VAL A 612 24.26 -30.57 -25.08
N LYS A 613 24.69 -29.86 -26.12
CA LYS A 613 26.10 -29.57 -26.42
C LYS A 613 26.61 -28.37 -25.61
N ILE A 614 26.79 -28.57 -24.31
CA ILE A 614 27.06 -27.49 -23.32
C ILE A 614 28.23 -26.61 -23.76
N MET A 615 29.41 -27.17 -24.03
CA MET A 615 30.61 -26.39 -24.33
C MET A 615 30.48 -25.64 -25.67
N ASP A 616 29.88 -26.26 -26.68
CA ASP A 616 29.69 -25.64 -27.99
C ASP A 616 28.65 -24.51 -27.89
N THR A 617 27.60 -24.70 -27.10
CA THR A 617 26.62 -23.64 -26.82
C THR A 617 27.28 -22.42 -26.16
N VAL A 618 28.10 -22.59 -25.12
CA VAL A 618 28.78 -21.48 -24.47
C VAL A 618 29.85 -20.84 -25.37
N ARG A 619 30.58 -21.64 -26.19
CA ARG A 619 31.50 -21.10 -27.19
C ARG A 619 30.79 -20.23 -28.23
N LEU A 620 29.63 -20.66 -28.71
CA LEU A 620 28.80 -19.85 -29.59
C LEU A 620 28.29 -18.58 -28.93
N MET A 621 27.87 -18.64 -27.63
CA MET A 621 27.48 -17.46 -26.85
C MET A 621 28.61 -16.42 -26.82
N LYS A 622 29.85 -16.84 -26.52
CA LYS A 622 31.03 -15.95 -26.48
C LYS A 622 31.39 -15.37 -27.88
N LYS A 623 31.19 -16.14 -28.92
CA LYS A 623 31.42 -15.67 -30.31
C LYS A 623 30.42 -14.54 -30.69
N VAL A 624 29.15 -14.67 -30.33
CA VAL A 624 28.11 -13.68 -30.67
C VAL A 624 28.14 -12.48 -29.74
N VAL A 625 28.52 -12.69 -28.46
CA VAL A 625 28.63 -11.65 -27.42
C VAL A 625 30.09 -11.60 -26.96
N PRO A 626 30.98 -10.88 -27.65
CA PRO A 626 32.41 -10.86 -27.33
C PRO A 626 32.71 -10.26 -25.96
N GLU A 627 31.83 -9.41 -25.43
CA GLU A 627 31.90 -8.86 -24.08
C GLU A 627 31.57 -9.88 -22.97
N PHE A 628 31.09 -11.07 -23.32
CA PHE A 628 30.87 -12.16 -22.36
C PHE A 628 32.19 -12.75 -21.89
N LYS A 629 32.62 -12.37 -20.69
CA LYS A 629 33.80 -12.94 -20.01
C LYS A 629 33.36 -13.63 -18.74
N SER A 630 33.56 -14.97 -18.69
CA SER A 630 33.18 -15.75 -17.50
C SER A 630 33.98 -15.32 -16.28
N LYS A 631 33.32 -15.19 -15.13
CA LYS A 631 33.98 -14.90 -13.84
C LYS A 631 33.59 -15.96 -12.82
N ASN A 632 34.56 -16.40 -12.04
CA ASN A 632 34.35 -17.42 -10.99
C ASN A 632 33.73 -18.73 -11.56
N SER A 633 33.93 -19.03 -12.85
CA SER A 633 33.40 -20.20 -13.53
C SER A 633 34.54 -20.94 -14.25
N PRO A 634 35.39 -21.74 -13.54
CA PRO A 634 36.57 -22.36 -14.12
C PRO A 634 36.30 -23.21 -15.37
N LYS A 635 35.08 -23.74 -15.47
CA LYS A 635 34.63 -24.52 -16.63
C LYS A 635 34.56 -23.69 -17.91
N PHE A 636 34.09 -22.45 -17.84
CA PHE A 636 33.84 -21.58 -18.98
C PHE A 636 34.88 -20.47 -19.18
N GLU A 637 35.71 -20.18 -18.16
CA GLU A 637 36.85 -19.27 -18.29
C GLU A 637 37.87 -19.76 -19.31
N LYS A 638 38.00 -21.08 -19.47
CA LYS A 638 38.87 -21.67 -20.48
C LYS A 638 38.53 -21.27 -21.91
N LEU A 639 37.24 -21.00 -22.18
CA LEU A 639 36.74 -20.53 -23.46
C LEU A 639 36.92 -19.02 -23.70
N ASP A 640 37.43 -18.27 -22.73
CA ASP A 640 37.68 -16.82 -22.87
C ASP A 640 38.92 -16.53 -23.73
N ASN A 641 39.79 -17.51 -23.87
CA ASN A 641 41.06 -17.41 -24.60
C ASN A 641 41.05 -18.18 -25.93
N GLU A 642 39.95 -18.87 -26.26
CA GLU A 642 39.69 -19.50 -27.57
C GLU A 642 39.06 -18.50 -28.55
#